data_d7d7ab5acc97bf7d5d2cfbd84152e69f
#
_entry.id   d7d7ab5acc97bf7d5d2cfbd84152e69f
#
_cell.length_a   1.000
_cell.length_b   1.000
_cell.length_c   1.000
_cell.angle_alpha   90.00
_cell.angle_beta   90.00
_cell.angle_gamma   90.00
#
_symmetry.space_group_name_H-M   'P 1'
#
loop_
_entity.id
_entity.type
_entity.pdbx_description
1 polymer ?
#
loop_
_entity_poly.entity_id
_entity_poly.type
_entity_poly.pdbx_seq_one_letter_code
_entity_poly.pdbx_strand_id
1 'polypeptide(L)'
;MVSSIFRHRTIFVLAAMLCSIISSARPSARASVAVVTDSITYSHASSAIEEYISSMRLDGKRGILLIDRWGVPDSLRAALKNLYEHESLEGAVLLGDIPVPMIRDAQHLSSAFKMNQQRDWKSSSVPSDRFYDDFNLEFRFLKRDADKPELFYYSLSEDSPQRIRSAIYTSRIKPADKAHKYELIDSFLRKAVKAKKDAAVINHVLFFAGHGYNSESMVARMAEYKALHEQFPTIETNGGKVDFINHDFDESVKDRLLAGLSEPSVDLAILHHHGYNDMQLLNGSPYVSSPDGWLSLARNYFRVKMRSSRNPDKLKADFINRYGIPAQWLEEASDPKFIAQDSLYSRSMDIYPEDVDAHSIAARFIIFDACFNGAFIEDDYIVSHYLFSDKNSTLAALAHSVNSLQDVWCDEMVGLFSEGVCAGNIYKNIWNLETHIFGDPTFHYSSLSSWDAAAGRGEYSDKFWRKAIASKEVHPDVKALAIRKLARRGSITPEELIDIQSNSSSEIVRLAAFDGNAEIAPDCFDKAILLALDDDYELLQRLGAKFASYNQSPTLAEKAVQLFLDPLTSKRVLFHIKSLFVTIDGEKAKSLVRSTPYWKGEDGKESLCRYIDSNTSSKKVDIDNLSSESIDLRSAKLFIRAQRNQCRADALDPIAEYYTRCSDPDIKLLIAETLGWYRYSYLAPHAQSLCQSLLEKESDPRLRAELTKSIRRISE
;
A
#
# COMPACT_ATOMS: atom_id res chain seq x y z
N MET A 1 -54.95 26.63 -1.90
CA MET A 1 -54.27 25.50 -2.58
C MET A 1 -53.53 25.92 -3.86
N VAL A 2 -53.14 27.20 -4.02
CA VAL A 2 -52.47 27.73 -5.23
C VAL A 2 -51.07 28.31 -4.93
N SER A 3 -50.68 28.43 -3.64
CA SER A 3 -49.39 29.04 -3.26
C SER A 3 -48.23 28.01 -3.04
N SER A 4 -48.49 26.71 -3.11
CA SER A 4 -47.51 25.66 -2.88
C SER A 4 -46.76 25.21 -4.15
N ILE A 5 -47.34 25.42 -5.32
CA ILE A 5 -46.79 24.94 -6.60
C ILE A 5 -45.66 25.89 -7.13
N PHE A 6 -45.67 27.15 -6.74
CA PHE A 6 -44.65 28.11 -7.19
C PHE A 6 -43.31 28.02 -6.43
N ARG A 7 -43.28 27.52 -5.19
CA ARG A 7 -42.03 27.36 -4.42
C ARG A 7 -41.15 26.21 -4.92
N HIS A 8 -41.73 25.15 -5.43
CA HIS A 8 -40.95 23.99 -5.89
C HIS A 8 -40.33 24.17 -7.29
N ARG A 9 -40.94 25.01 -8.14
CA ARG A 9 -40.34 25.31 -9.46
C ARG A 9 -39.13 26.24 -9.39
N THR A 10 -39.09 27.14 -8.42
CA THR A 10 -37.97 28.09 -8.26
C THR A 10 -36.74 27.41 -7.67
N ILE A 11 -36.90 26.39 -6.83
CA ILE A 11 -35.80 25.62 -6.25
C ILE A 11 -35.17 24.68 -7.34
N PHE A 12 -35.98 24.09 -8.21
CA PHE A 12 -35.47 23.24 -9.31
C PHE A 12 -34.73 24.05 -10.39
N VAL A 13 -35.12 25.29 -10.65
CA VAL A 13 -34.43 26.17 -11.60
C VAL A 13 -33.11 26.70 -11.03
N LEU A 14 -33.03 26.99 -9.69
CA LEU A 14 -31.77 27.35 -9.06
C LEU A 14 -30.80 26.19 -8.96
N ALA A 15 -31.25 24.96 -8.66
CA ALA A 15 -30.40 23.75 -8.66
C ALA A 15 -29.88 23.44 -10.08
N ALA A 16 -30.72 23.55 -11.10
CA ALA A 16 -30.29 23.38 -12.50
C ALA A 16 -29.35 24.50 -12.98
N MET A 17 -29.47 25.72 -12.49
CA MET A 17 -28.53 26.80 -12.79
C MET A 17 -27.19 26.68 -12.03
N LEU A 18 -27.17 26.12 -10.82
CA LEU A 18 -25.89 25.83 -10.14
C LEU A 18 -25.16 24.63 -10.79
N CYS A 19 -25.86 23.62 -11.28
CA CYS A 19 -25.25 22.52 -12.04
C CYS A 19 -24.68 22.98 -13.40
N SER A 20 -25.26 23.97 -14.04
CA SER A 20 -24.77 24.45 -15.36
C SER A 20 -23.52 25.34 -15.30
N ILE A 21 -23.11 25.81 -14.10
CA ILE A 21 -21.89 26.64 -13.94
C ILE A 21 -20.64 25.76 -13.72
N ILE A 22 -20.79 24.47 -13.38
CA ILE A 22 -19.66 23.53 -13.26
C ILE A 22 -19.25 22.92 -14.60
N SER A 23 -20.04 23.10 -15.66
CA SER A 23 -19.88 22.51 -16.98
C SER A 23 -18.89 23.25 -17.91
N SER A 24 -17.95 24.01 -17.41
CA SER A 24 -17.01 24.75 -18.29
C SER A 24 -15.61 24.14 -18.24
N ALA A 25 -15.36 23.23 -19.07
CA ALA A 25 -14.18 22.75 -19.78
C ALA A 25 -14.20 21.21 -19.90
N ARG A 26 -15.08 20.69 -20.74
CA ARG A 26 -14.93 19.28 -21.17
C ARG A 26 -13.65 19.16 -21.97
N PRO A 27 -12.80 18.14 -21.70
CA PRO A 27 -11.72 17.82 -22.61
C PRO A 27 -12.30 17.62 -24.03
N SER A 28 -11.73 18.27 -25.04
CA SER A 28 -12.22 18.25 -26.40
C SER A 28 -12.03 16.90 -27.12
N ALA A 29 -11.22 16.01 -26.55
CA ALA A 29 -10.93 14.69 -27.10
C ALA A 29 -11.46 13.56 -26.20
N ARG A 30 -12.05 12.53 -26.84
CA ARG A 30 -12.52 11.31 -26.17
C ARG A 30 -11.30 10.55 -25.65
N ALA A 31 -11.26 10.22 -24.34
CA ALA A 31 -10.17 9.46 -23.76
C ALA A 31 -10.02 8.09 -24.43
N SER A 32 -8.80 7.62 -24.58
CA SER A 32 -8.52 6.31 -25.17
C SER A 32 -7.89 5.35 -24.16
N VAL A 33 -8.09 4.05 -24.37
CA VAL A 33 -7.50 2.97 -23.59
C VAL A 33 -6.83 2.00 -24.56
N ALA A 34 -5.56 1.70 -24.36
CA ALA A 34 -4.83 0.73 -25.15
C ALA A 34 -5.13 -0.68 -24.64
N VAL A 35 -5.50 -1.61 -25.52
CA VAL A 35 -5.49 -3.05 -25.25
C VAL A 35 -4.24 -3.61 -25.91
N VAL A 36 -3.28 -3.95 -25.08
CA VAL A 36 -1.97 -4.47 -25.49
C VAL A 36 -1.99 -5.98 -25.36
N THR A 37 -1.76 -6.70 -26.47
CA THR A 37 -1.75 -8.16 -26.45
C THR A 37 -0.58 -8.71 -27.27
N ASP A 38 -0.10 -9.88 -26.89
CA ASP A 38 0.82 -10.64 -27.74
C ASP A 38 0.07 -11.30 -28.91
N SER A 39 0.79 -11.54 -30.01
CA SER A 39 0.19 -12.06 -31.24
C SER A 39 -0.43 -13.46 -31.12
N ILE A 40 0.06 -14.26 -30.17
CA ILE A 40 -0.45 -15.62 -29.93
C ILE A 40 -1.78 -15.52 -29.17
N THR A 41 -1.82 -14.76 -28.09
CA THR A 41 -3.04 -14.50 -27.32
C THR A 41 -4.12 -13.89 -28.22
N TYR A 42 -3.76 -12.91 -29.08
CA TYR A 42 -4.72 -12.36 -30.04
C TYR A 42 -5.27 -13.41 -31.00
N SER A 43 -4.43 -14.32 -31.52
CA SER A 43 -4.90 -15.36 -32.45
C SER A 43 -5.92 -16.33 -31.84
N HIS A 44 -5.84 -16.54 -30.51
CA HIS A 44 -6.75 -17.44 -29.79
C HIS A 44 -8.03 -16.76 -29.27
N ALA A 45 -8.00 -15.47 -28.95
CA ALA A 45 -9.07 -14.74 -28.27
C ALA A 45 -9.52 -13.47 -29.03
N SER A 46 -9.23 -13.35 -30.32
CA SER A 46 -9.47 -12.14 -31.13
C SER A 46 -10.93 -11.64 -31.06
N SER A 47 -11.90 -12.52 -31.15
CA SER A 47 -13.33 -12.14 -31.09
C SER A 47 -13.70 -11.48 -29.75
N ALA A 48 -13.25 -12.04 -28.63
CA ALA A 48 -13.52 -11.47 -27.33
C ALA A 48 -12.73 -10.16 -27.08
N ILE A 49 -11.50 -10.06 -27.60
CA ILE A 49 -10.69 -8.85 -27.53
C ILE A 49 -11.36 -7.70 -28.32
N GLU A 50 -11.83 -7.95 -29.53
CA GLU A 50 -12.50 -6.94 -30.35
C GLU A 50 -13.86 -6.52 -29.77
N GLU A 51 -14.62 -7.46 -29.20
CA GLU A 51 -15.84 -7.16 -28.47
C GLU A 51 -15.58 -6.29 -27.23
N TYR A 52 -14.54 -6.63 -26.46
CA TYR A 52 -14.12 -5.85 -25.29
C TYR A 52 -13.70 -4.42 -25.67
N ILE A 53 -12.87 -4.26 -26.71
CA ILE A 53 -12.48 -2.95 -27.26
C ILE A 53 -13.72 -2.16 -27.68
N SER A 54 -14.63 -2.80 -28.43
CA SER A 54 -15.85 -2.16 -28.89
C SER A 54 -16.77 -1.73 -27.75
N SER A 55 -16.78 -2.47 -26.64
CA SER A 55 -17.59 -2.18 -25.45
C SER A 55 -17.14 -0.93 -24.70
N MET A 56 -15.87 -0.51 -24.82
CA MET A 56 -15.35 0.68 -24.15
C MET A 56 -16.08 1.98 -24.52
N ARG A 57 -16.74 1.98 -25.67
CA ARG A 57 -17.61 3.11 -26.07
C ARG A 57 -18.80 3.33 -25.12
N LEU A 58 -19.24 2.28 -24.40
CA LEU A 58 -20.30 2.39 -23.40
C LEU A 58 -19.85 3.27 -22.23
N ASP A 59 -18.56 3.22 -21.90
CA ASP A 59 -17.93 4.04 -20.87
C ASP A 59 -17.43 5.40 -21.41
N GLY A 60 -17.85 5.78 -22.62
CA GLY A 60 -17.41 7.00 -23.28
C GLY A 60 -15.94 7.00 -23.73
N LYS A 61 -15.28 5.84 -23.81
CA LYS A 61 -13.86 5.68 -24.16
C LYS A 61 -13.66 5.14 -25.58
N ARG A 62 -12.47 5.36 -26.13
CA ARG A 62 -12.03 4.76 -27.39
C ARG A 62 -11.00 3.68 -27.11
N GLY A 63 -11.26 2.44 -27.45
CA GLY A 63 -10.29 1.37 -27.39
C GLY A 63 -9.29 1.43 -28.57
N ILE A 64 -8.02 1.22 -28.30
CA ILE A 64 -6.92 1.13 -29.28
C ILE A 64 -6.25 -0.22 -29.13
N LEU A 65 -6.21 -1.02 -30.18
CA LEU A 65 -5.56 -2.33 -30.16
C LEU A 65 -4.07 -2.21 -30.53
N LEU A 66 -3.20 -2.75 -29.69
CA LEU A 66 -1.77 -2.92 -29.96
C LEU A 66 -1.41 -4.40 -29.93
N ILE A 67 -0.94 -4.94 -31.06
CA ILE A 67 -0.53 -6.33 -31.22
C ILE A 67 0.92 -6.39 -31.68
N ASP A 68 1.76 -7.14 -30.96
CA ASP A 68 3.13 -7.43 -31.37
C ASP A 68 3.63 -8.68 -30.61
N ARG A 69 4.83 -9.13 -30.91
CA ARG A 69 5.54 -10.13 -30.08
C ARG A 69 6.14 -9.57 -28.79
N TRP A 70 6.14 -8.27 -28.66
CA TRP A 70 6.64 -7.53 -27.48
C TRP A 70 7.98 -8.07 -26.95
N GLY A 71 8.98 -8.15 -27.83
CA GLY A 71 10.27 -8.76 -27.52
C GLY A 71 11.03 -8.12 -26.36
N VAL A 72 10.79 -6.80 -26.11
CA VAL A 72 11.40 -6.04 -25.00
C VAL A 72 10.38 -5.04 -24.43
N PRO A 73 10.44 -4.76 -23.12
CA PRO A 73 9.55 -3.77 -22.47
C PRO A 73 9.64 -2.36 -23.06
N ASP A 74 10.84 -1.93 -23.49
CA ASP A 74 11.09 -0.58 -24.02
C ASP A 74 10.24 -0.27 -25.25
N SER A 75 10.03 -1.25 -26.14
CA SER A 75 9.20 -1.09 -27.35
C SER A 75 7.74 -0.79 -26.98
N LEU A 76 7.21 -1.53 -26.01
CA LEU A 76 5.84 -1.31 -25.53
C LEU A 76 5.74 0.04 -24.83
N ARG A 77 6.68 0.37 -23.96
CA ARG A 77 6.70 1.68 -23.28
C ARG A 77 6.70 2.85 -24.26
N ALA A 78 7.53 2.76 -25.32
CA ALA A 78 7.59 3.77 -26.37
C ALA A 78 6.26 3.89 -27.12
N ALA A 79 5.59 2.77 -27.45
CA ALA A 79 4.29 2.78 -28.10
C ALA A 79 3.21 3.43 -27.21
N LEU A 80 3.16 3.09 -25.91
CA LEU A 80 2.22 3.69 -24.97
C LEU A 80 2.47 5.19 -24.77
N LYS A 81 3.74 5.61 -24.68
CA LYS A 81 4.12 7.03 -24.58
C LYS A 81 3.66 7.82 -25.83
N ASN A 82 3.86 7.26 -27.01
CA ASN A 82 3.39 7.87 -28.25
C ASN A 82 1.86 8.04 -28.28
N LEU A 83 1.11 7.05 -27.82
CA LEU A 83 -0.36 7.16 -27.72
C LEU A 83 -0.78 8.19 -26.67
N TYR A 84 -0.04 8.29 -25.56
CA TYR A 84 -0.29 9.30 -24.54
C TYR A 84 -0.11 10.73 -25.09
N GLU A 85 0.95 10.95 -25.88
CA GLU A 85 1.27 12.24 -26.44
C GLU A 85 0.31 12.66 -27.60
N HIS A 86 -0.25 11.70 -28.36
CA HIS A 86 -0.99 12.01 -29.58
C HIS A 86 -2.45 11.56 -29.61
N GLU A 87 -2.87 10.62 -28.72
CA GLU A 87 -4.15 9.96 -28.82
C GLU A 87 -5.01 10.04 -27.54
N SER A 88 -4.67 10.96 -26.63
CA SER A 88 -5.35 11.13 -25.34
C SER A 88 -5.47 9.83 -24.55
N LEU A 89 -4.39 9.04 -24.51
CA LEU A 89 -4.34 7.78 -23.76
C LEU A 89 -4.46 8.02 -22.25
N GLU A 90 -5.46 7.40 -21.61
CA GLU A 90 -5.62 7.45 -20.14
C GLU A 90 -5.19 6.18 -19.44
N GLY A 91 -5.10 5.06 -20.17
CA GLY A 91 -4.73 3.77 -19.57
C GLY A 91 -4.42 2.68 -20.57
N ALA A 92 -3.87 1.56 -20.08
CA ALA A 92 -3.55 0.37 -20.85
C ALA A 92 -3.93 -0.92 -20.13
N VAL A 93 -4.47 -1.88 -20.86
CA VAL A 93 -4.75 -3.26 -20.44
C VAL A 93 -3.67 -4.16 -21.03
N LEU A 94 -2.87 -4.78 -20.18
CA LEU A 94 -1.79 -5.70 -20.55
C LEU A 94 -2.34 -7.13 -20.54
N LEU A 95 -2.64 -7.66 -21.74
CA LEU A 95 -3.38 -8.89 -21.92
C LEU A 95 -2.46 -10.02 -22.41
N GLY A 96 -2.40 -11.12 -21.68
CA GLY A 96 -1.60 -12.30 -22.03
C GLY A 96 -0.13 -12.18 -21.62
N ASP A 97 0.78 -12.63 -22.53
CA ASP A 97 2.21 -12.73 -22.24
C ASP A 97 2.96 -11.43 -22.55
N ILE A 98 2.73 -10.43 -21.73
CA ILE A 98 3.42 -9.13 -21.85
C ILE A 98 4.68 -9.15 -20.99
N PRO A 99 5.85 -8.68 -21.50
CA PRO A 99 7.10 -8.62 -20.76
C PRO A 99 6.95 -7.97 -19.39
N VAL A 100 7.75 -8.42 -18.42
CA VAL A 100 7.70 -7.96 -17.04
C VAL A 100 8.97 -7.19 -16.69
N PRO A 101 8.89 -5.89 -16.46
CA PRO A 101 9.99 -5.11 -15.89
C PRO A 101 10.21 -5.47 -14.43
N MET A 102 11.44 -5.86 -14.09
CA MET A 102 11.92 -6.20 -12.76
C MET A 102 12.79 -5.03 -12.26
N ILE A 103 12.24 -4.20 -11.37
CA ILE A 103 12.86 -2.93 -10.99
C ILE A 103 13.82 -3.12 -9.81
N ARG A 104 15.04 -2.56 -9.96
CA ARG A 104 16.13 -2.57 -8.98
C ARG A 104 16.57 -1.14 -8.67
N ASP A 105 17.38 -1.00 -7.61
CA ASP A 105 17.97 0.28 -7.17
C ASP A 105 16.94 1.41 -6.98
N ALA A 106 15.72 1.02 -6.58
CA ALA A 106 14.55 1.89 -6.39
C ALA A 106 13.69 1.45 -5.18
N GLN A 107 14.30 0.85 -4.16
CA GLN A 107 13.56 0.30 -3.00
C GLN A 107 12.77 1.36 -2.21
N HIS A 108 13.17 2.63 -2.29
CA HIS A 108 12.45 3.76 -1.70
C HIS A 108 11.10 4.04 -2.39
N LEU A 109 10.89 3.50 -3.59
CA LEU A 109 9.61 3.52 -4.31
C LEU A 109 8.72 2.32 -3.98
N SER A 110 9.02 1.55 -2.94
CA SER A 110 8.17 0.47 -2.43
C SER A 110 7.77 0.75 -0.98
N SER A 111 6.66 0.16 -0.54
CA SER A 111 6.18 0.35 0.84
C SER A 111 7.02 -0.43 1.87
N ALA A 112 7.35 -1.69 1.57
CA ALA A 112 8.07 -2.58 2.51
C ALA A 112 9.27 -3.31 1.92
N PHE A 113 9.47 -3.27 0.61
CA PHE A 113 10.48 -4.09 -0.08
C PHE A 113 11.90 -3.50 0.07
N LYS A 114 12.59 -3.85 1.17
CA LYS A 114 13.94 -3.38 1.50
C LYS A 114 14.93 -4.55 1.51
N MET A 115 15.16 -5.16 0.35
CA MET A 115 15.98 -6.36 0.18
C MET A 115 17.47 -6.06 -0.01
N ASN A 116 18.29 -7.06 0.24
CA ASN A 116 19.69 -7.00 -0.18
C ASN A 116 19.81 -7.32 -1.67
N GLN A 117 20.09 -6.33 -2.48
CA GLN A 117 20.13 -6.45 -3.95
C GLN A 117 21.39 -7.15 -4.48
N GLN A 118 22.33 -7.55 -3.64
CA GLN A 118 23.44 -8.44 -3.98
C GLN A 118 23.03 -9.92 -4.01
N ARG A 119 21.81 -10.25 -3.54
CA ARG A 119 21.27 -11.61 -3.57
C ARG A 119 20.69 -11.93 -4.95
N ASP A 120 20.02 -13.08 -5.02
CA ASP A 120 19.27 -13.52 -6.18
C ASP A 120 18.42 -12.39 -6.79
N TRP A 121 18.52 -12.22 -8.10
CA TRP A 121 17.94 -11.08 -8.79
C TRP A 121 16.41 -11.11 -8.83
N LYS A 122 15.81 -12.29 -9.00
CA LYS A 122 14.34 -12.43 -9.00
C LYS A 122 13.77 -12.03 -7.65
N SER A 123 14.31 -12.59 -6.55
CA SER A 123 13.82 -12.34 -5.20
C SER A 123 14.20 -10.97 -4.64
N SER A 124 15.11 -10.23 -5.28
CA SER A 124 15.55 -8.89 -4.85
C SER A 124 15.17 -7.74 -5.79
N SER A 125 14.28 -8.01 -6.75
CA SER A 125 13.71 -7.01 -7.66
C SER A 125 12.19 -6.95 -7.52
N VAL A 126 11.58 -5.83 -7.88
CA VAL A 126 10.12 -5.65 -7.84
C VAL A 126 9.56 -5.77 -9.25
N PRO A 127 8.68 -6.76 -9.54
CA PRO A 127 7.89 -6.75 -10.77
C PRO A 127 6.97 -5.54 -10.77
N SER A 128 7.08 -4.64 -11.78
CA SER A 128 6.35 -3.39 -11.72
C SER A 128 5.93 -2.82 -13.07
N ASP A 129 4.63 -2.59 -13.22
CA ASP A 129 4.05 -1.92 -14.37
C ASP A 129 4.21 -0.39 -14.32
N ARG A 130 4.78 0.16 -13.22
CA ARG A 130 5.19 1.58 -13.17
C ARG A 130 6.18 1.93 -14.29
N PHE A 131 6.89 0.93 -14.81
CA PHE A 131 7.71 1.07 -16.02
C PHE A 131 6.90 1.48 -17.26
N TYR A 132 5.66 1.00 -17.38
CA TYR A 132 4.80 1.25 -18.53
C TYR A 132 3.90 2.47 -18.39
N ASP A 133 3.61 2.92 -17.18
CA ASP A 133 2.62 3.96 -16.92
C ASP A 133 3.20 5.28 -16.39
N ASP A 134 4.42 5.28 -15.85
CA ASP A 134 5.12 6.50 -15.49
C ASP A 134 6.20 6.82 -16.53
N PHE A 135 5.88 7.74 -17.45
CA PHE A 135 6.78 8.12 -18.53
C PHE A 135 7.90 9.07 -18.10
N ASN A 136 7.86 9.59 -16.87
CA ASN A 136 8.92 10.46 -16.35
C ASN A 136 10.05 9.67 -15.67
N LEU A 137 9.75 8.47 -15.14
CA LEU A 137 10.80 7.62 -14.59
C LEU A 137 11.74 7.16 -15.71
N GLU A 138 13.03 7.20 -15.43
CA GLU A 138 14.06 6.75 -16.37
C GLU A 138 14.74 5.49 -15.84
N PHE A 139 14.85 4.49 -16.72
CA PHE A 139 15.36 3.19 -16.36
C PHE A 139 16.50 2.78 -17.30
N ARG A 140 17.55 2.18 -16.73
CA ARG A 140 18.64 1.57 -17.48
C ARG A 140 18.43 0.06 -17.51
N PHE A 141 18.38 -0.51 -18.70
CA PHE A 141 18.36 -1.96 -18.89
C PHE A 141 19.64 -2.62 -18.33
N LEU A 142 19.49 -3.72 -17.60
CA LEU A 142 20.59 -4.47 -17.02
C LEU A 142 20.79 -5.83 -17.71
N LYS A 143 19.77 -6.66 -17.72
CA LYS A 143 19.78 -7.97 -18.38
C LYS A 143 18.35 -8.51 -18.53
N ARG A 144 18.21 -9.53 -19.38
CA ARG A 144 17.05 -10.42 -19.44
C ARG A 144 17.31 -11.64 -18.56
N ASP A 145 16.27 -12.20 -17.94
CA ASP A 145 16.40 -13.45 -17.19
C ASP A 145 16.67 -14.62 -18.13
N ALA A 146 17.52 -15.56 -17.69
CA ALA A 146 17.90 -16.72 -18.51
C ALA A 146 16.86 -17.84 -18.44
N ASP A 147 16.22 -18.02 -17.28
CA ASP A 147 15.31 -19.12 -17.01
C ASP A 147 13.85 -18.72 -17.29
N LYS A 148 13.50 -17.44 -17.03
CA LYS A 148 12.20 -16.85 -17.27
C LYS A 148 12.32 -15.68 -18.26
N PRO A 149 12.32 -15.94 -19.57
CA PRO A 149 12.66 -14.96 -20.60
C PRO A 149 11.66 -13.79 -20.73
N GLU A 150 10.53 -13.84 -20.06
CA GLU A 150 9.59 -12.73 -19.90
C GLU A 150 10.03 -11.68 -18.89
N LEU A 151 11.03 -11.95 -18.04
CA LEU A 151 11.53 -11.04 -17.01
C LEU A 151 12.74 -10.23 -17.51
N PHE A 152 12.65 -8.91 -17.37
CA PHE A 152 13.67 -7.94 -17.81
C PHE A 152 14.08 -7.05 -16.65
N TYR A 153 15.34 -7.06 -16.26
CA TYR A 153 15.84 -6.29 -15.11
C TYR A 153 16.29 -4.89 -15.52
N TYR A 154 15.77 -3.92 -14.78
CA TYR A 154 16.09 -2.51 -14.95
C TYR A 154 16.52 -1.88 -13.62
N SER A 155 17.47 -0.95 -13.68
CA SER A 155 17.85 -0.07 -12.58
C SER A 155 17.23 1.30 -12.78
N LEU A 156 16.72 1.92 -11.72
CA LEU A 156 16.33 3.32 -11.76
C LEU A 156 17.57 4.18 -12.00
N SER A 157 17.54 5.02 -13.04
CA SER A 157 18.67 5.86 -13.43
C SER A 157 18.91 6.98 -12.42
N GLU A 158 20.14 7.48 -12.38
CA GLU A 158 20.55 8.59 -11.50
C GLU A 158 19.83 9.90 -11.82
N ASP A 159 19.45 10.10 -13.07
CA ASP A 159 18.73 11.29 -13.55
C ASP A 159 17.22 11.17 -13.44
N SER A 160 16.70 10.00 -13.05
CA SER A 160 15.28 9.76 -12.88
C SER A 160 14.71 10.56 -11.70
N PRO A 161 13.47 11.07 -11.81
CA PRO A 161 12.69 11.43 -10.63
C PRO A 161 12.66 10.31 -9.61
N GLN A 162 12.62 10.66 -8.32
CA GLN A 162 12.66 9.71 -7.21
C GLN A 162 11.26 9.46 -6.60
N ARG A 163 10.20 9.78 -7.34
CA ARG A 163 8.79 9.56 -6.99
C ARG A 163 8.02 9.03 -8.19
N ILE A 164 7.04 8.17 -7.94
CA ILE A 164 6.11 7.67 -8.96
C ILE A 164 5.01 8.70 -9.19
N ARG A 165 4.79 9.07 -10.45
CA ARG A 165 3.71 9.95 -10.91
C ARG A 165 3.17 9.45 -12.25
N SER A 166 2.42 8.36 -12.20
CA SER A 166 1.91 7.69 -13.41
C SER A 166 1.11 8.63 -14.30
N ALA A 167 1.45 8.67 -15.58
CA ALA A 167 0.76 9.46 -16.60
C ALA A 167 -0.55 8.79 -17.03
N ILE A 168 -0.58 7.46 -17.08
CA ILE A 168 -1.72 6.62 -17.39
C ILE A 168 -1.92 5.58 -16.29
N TYR A 169 -3.03 4.83 -16.28
CA TYR A 169 -3.13 3.61 -15.48
C TYR A 169 -2.76 2.38 -16.29
N THR A 170 -2.34 1.30 -15.62
CA THR A 170 -2.12 -0.02 -16.22
C THR A 170 -2.87 -1.08 -15.44
N SER A 171 -3.29 -2.15 -16.13
CA SER A 171 -3.82 -3.36 -15.50
C SER A 171 -3.34 -4.61 -16.23
N ARG A 172 -3.34 -5.77 -15.52
CA ARG A 172 -3.00 -7.06 -16.10
C ARG A 172 -4.18 -8.01 -16.17
N ILE A 173 -4.34 -8.64 -17.36
CA ILE A 173 -5.23 -9.79 -17.57
C ILE A 173 -4.32 -10.98 -17.94
N LYS A 174 -3.89 -11.72 -16.92
CA LYS A 174 -2.92 -12.82 -17.03
C LYS A 174 -3.33 -13.98 -16.12
N PRO A 175 -4.08 -14.98 -16.64
CA PRO A 175 -4.40 -16.19 -15.88
C PRO A 175 -3.13 -16.94 -15.46
N ALA A 176 -3.14 -17.54 -14.24
CA ALA A 176 -2.07 -18.40 -13.75
C ALA A 176 -2.08 -19.76 -14.45
N ASP A 177 -3.26 -20.32 -14.75
CA ASP A 177 -3.40 -21.58 -15.49
C ASP A 177 -2.92 -21.44 -16.92
N LYS A 178 -1.70 -21.90 -17.17
CA LYS A 178 -1.04 -21.84 -18.50
C LYS A 178 -1.71 -22.76 -19.53
N ALA A 179 -2.35 -23.83 -19.08
CA ALA A 179 -2.98 -24.81 -19.98
C ALA A 179 -4.28 -24.27 -20.61
N HIS A 180 -5.06 -23.52 -19.85
CA HIS A 180 -6.37 -22.99 -20.28
C HIS A 180 -6.38 -21.46 -20.40
N LYS A 181 -5.20 -20.81 -20.46
CA LYS A 181 -5.11 -19.35 -20.36
C LYS A 181 -5.91 -18.59 -21.41
N TYR A 182 -6.04 -19.12 -22.63
CA TYR A 182 -6.76 -18.44 -23.70
C TYR A 182 -8.27 -18.51 -23.53
N GLU A 183 -8.77 -19.67 -23.09
CA GLU A 183 -10.19 -19.86 -22.73
C GLU A 183 -10.57 -18.98 -21.56
N LEU A 184 -9.70 -18.90 -20.54
CA LEU A 184 -9.92 -18.04 -19.38
C LEU A 184 -9.89 -16.55 -19.74
N ILE A 185 -9.01 -16.13 -20.65
CA ILE A 185 -8.98 -14.77 -21.18
C ILE A 185 -10.27 -14.46 -21.94
N ASP A 186 -10.70 -15.36 -22.87
CA ASP A 186 -11.92 -15.16 -23.65
C ASP A 186 -13.15 -15.03 -22.73
N SER A 187 -13.30 -15.95 -21.79
CA SER A 187 -14.40 -15.95 -20.82
C SER A 187 -14.41 -14.68 -19.97
N PHE A 188 -13.24 -14.29 -19.42
CA PHE A 188 -13.11 -13.07 -18.63
C PHE A 188 -13.49 -11.81 -19.42
N LEU A 189 -13.02 -11.67 -20.66
CA LEU A 189 -13.34 -10.51 -21.49
C LEU A 189 -14.84 -10.43 -21.79
N ARG A 190 -15.50 -11.56 -22.07
CA ARG A 190 -16.97 -11.59 -22.24
C ARG A 190 -17.72 -11.24 -20.97
N LYS A 191 -17.22 -11.69 -19.79
CA LYS A 191 -17.74 -11.29 -18.48
C LYS A 191 -17.64 -9.77 -18.30
N ALA A 192 -16.49 -9.18 -18.61
CA ALA A 192 -16.28 -7.73 -18.53
C ALA A 192 -17.22 -6.95 -19.48
N VAL A 193 -17.38 -7.42 -20.73
CA VAL A 193 -18.34 -6.83 -21.70
C VAL A 193 -19.77 -6.87 -21.19
N LYS A 194 -20.17 -7.99 -20.58
CA LYS A 194 -21.51 -8.12 -20.00
C LYS A 194 -21.72 -7.12 -18.86
N ALA A 195 -20.75 -7.00 -17.97
CA ALA A 195 -20.82 -6.09 -16.83
C ALA A 195 -20.94 -4.61 -17.23
N LYS A 196 -20.35 -4.19 -18.36
CA LYS A 196 -20.49 -2.81 -18.88
C LYS A 196 -21.91 -2.45 -19.30
N LYS A 197 -22.79 -3.44 -19.51
CA LYS A 197 -24.19 -3.24 -19.84
C LYS A 197 -25.06 -3.15 -18.59
N ASP A 198 -24.53 -3.54 -17.43
CA ASP A 198 -25.25 -3.55 -16.16
C ASP A 198 -25.01 -2.22 -15.44
N ALA A 199 -26.08 -1.49 -15.11
CA ALA A 199 -26.00 -0.24 -14.35
C ALA A 199 -25.90 -0.54 -12.83
N ALA A 200 -24.86 -1.27 -12.43
CA ALA A 200 -24.68 -1.63 -11.02
C ALA A 200 -24.36 -0.40 -10.16
N VAL A 201 -25.01 -0.31 -9.01
CA VAL A 201 -24.76 0.69 -7.98
C VAL A 201 -24.07 -0.01 -6.82
N ILE A 202 -23.09 0.63 -6.21
CA ILE A 202 -22.45 0.08 -5.03
C ILE A 202 -23.33 0.22 -3.79
N ASN A 203 -23.72 -0.90 -3.19
CA ASN A 203 -24.61 -0.97 -2.04
C ASN A 203 -24.08 -1.82 -0.90
N HIS A 204 -23.12 -2.71 -1.16
CA HIS A 204 -22.60 -3.60 -0.14
C HIS A 204 -21.08 -3.67 -0.18
N VAL A 205 -20.45 -3.16 0.87
CA VAL A 205 -19.01 -3.23 1.09
C VAL A 205 -18.73 -4.27 2.18
N LEU A 206 -17.86 -5.23 1.89
CA LEU A 206 -17.37 -6.21 2.86
C LEU A 206 -15.96 -5.81 3.30
N PHE A 207 -15.78 -5.54 4.58
CA PHE A 207 -14.52 -5.19 5.20
C PHE A 207 -14.04 -6.33 6.10
N PHE A 208 -12.86 -6.88 5.79
CA PHE A 208 -12.26 -7.98 6.55
C PHE A 208 -10.94 -7.57 7.19
N ALA A 209 -10.80 -7.80 8.50
CA ALA A 209 -9.57 -7.61 9.25
C ALA A 209 -9.04 -8.96 9.80
N GLY A 210 -7.96 -9.45 9.19
CA GLY A 210 -7.28 -10.70 9.54
C GLY A 210 -6.31 -10.58 10.71
N HIS A 211 -5.73 -11.72 11.11
CA HIS A 211 -4.71 -11.80 12.14
C HIS A 211 -3.46 -10.99 11.77
N GLY A 212 -2.89 -10.33 12.78
CA GLY A 212 -1.65 -9.54 12.63
C GLY A 212 -1.84 -8.19 11.94
N TYR A 213 -2.97 -7.93 11.31
CA TYR A 213 -3.26 -6.64 10.70
C TYR A 213 -3.26 -5.54 11.75
N ASN A 214 -2.48 -4.48 11.50
CA ASN A 214 -2.27 -3.36 12.42
C ASN A 214 -1.95 -3.78 13.86
N SER A 215 -1.16 -4.86 14.03
CA SER A 215 -0.83 -5.43 15.34
C SER A 215 -2.08 -5.79 16.15
N GLU A 216 -3.16 -6.17 15.47
CA GLU A 216 -4.44 -6.55 16.06
C GLU A 216 -5.08 -5.44 16.93
N SER A 217 -4.85 -4.19 16.55
CA SER A 217 -5.45 -3.05 17.24
C SER A 217 -6.92 -2.90 16.85
N MET A 218 -7.82 -3.17 17.79
CA MET A 218 -9.26 -2.97 17.56
C MET A 218 -9.58 -1.50 17.26
N VAL A 219 -8.87 -0.56 17.87
CA VAL A 219 -9.04 0.88 17.59
C VAL A 219 -8.77 1.19 16.13
N ALA A 220 -7.67 0.66 15.57
CA ALA A 220 -7.32 0.85 14.15
C ALA A 220 -8.41 0.29 13.22
N ARG A 221 -8.88 -0.93 13.50
CA ARG A 221 -9.91 -1.60 12.69
C ARG A 221 -11.24 -0.87 12.71
N MET A 222 -11.66 -0.41 13.89
CA MET A 222 -12.92 0.33 14.03
C MET A 222 -12.85 1.73 13.44
N ALA A 223 -11.71 2.40 13.51
CA ALA A 223 -11.51 3.69 12.86
C ALA A 223 -11.61 3.56 11.33
N GLU A 224 -11.02 2.55 10.76
CA GLU A 224 -11.08 2.27 9.32
C GLU A 224 -12.50 1.89 8.88
N TYR A 225 -13.19 1.03 9.65
CA TYR A 225 -14.61 0.72 9.43
C TYR A 225 -15.48 1.99 9.43
N LYS A 226 -15.24 2.90 10.37
CA LYS A 226 -15.93 4.20 10.44
C LYS A 226 -15.63 5.07 9.22
N ALA A 227 -14.37 5.11 8.75
CA ALA A 227 -13.97 5.88 7.59
C ALA A 227 -14.66 5.40 6.30
N LEU A 228 -14.94 4.09 6.17
CA LEU A 228 -15.72 3.55 5.05
C LEU A 228 -17.14 4.12 5.00
N HIS A 229 -17.79 4.41 6.14
CA HIS A 229 -19.08 5.09 6.15
C HIS A 229 -18.99 6.56 5.69
N GLU A 230 -17.85 7.21 5.90
CA GLU A 230 -17.59 8.52 5.31
C GLU A 230 -17.35 8.45 3.79
N GLN A 231 -16.66 7.40 3.32
CA GLN A 231 -16.39 7.18 1.89
C GLN A 231 -17.63 6.66 1.13
N PHE A 232 -18.60 6.09 1.82
CA PHE A 232 -19.85 5.61 1.25
C PHE A 232 -21.08 6.19 2.00
N PRO A 233 -21.26 7.52 2.04
CA PRO A 233 -22.22 8.17 2.93
C PRO A 233 -23.69 7.85 2.61
N THR A 234 -23.97 7.34 1.41
CA THR A 234 -25.34 7.02 0.98
C THR A 234 -25.65 5.52 1.04
N ILE A 235 -24.68 4.69 1.43
CA ILE A 235 -24.84 3.24 1.35
C ILE A 235 -26.03 2.74 2.21
N GLU A 236 -26.13 3.18 3.45
CA GLU A 236 -27.21 2.76 4.36
C GLU A 236 -28.56 3.39 3.98
N THR A 237 -28.55 4.63 3.49
CA THR A 237 -29.79 5.32 3.08
C THR A 237 -30.39 4.72 1.82
N ASN A 238 -29.60 4.01 1.02
CA ASN A 238 -30.02 3.28 -0.16
C ASN A 238 -30.35 1.80 0.13
N GLY A 239 -30.41 1.40 1.40
CA GLY A 239 -30.69 0.02 1.81
C GLY A 239 -29.49 -0.91 1.68
N GLY A 240 -28.29 -0.36 1.55
CA GLY A 240 -27.03 -1.10 1.55
C GLY A 240 -26.43 -1.26 2.94
N LYS A 241 -25.22 -1.81 3.00
CA LYS A 241 -24.48 -2.04 4.26
C LYS A 241 -22.97 -2.08 4.06
N VAL A 242 -22.24 -1.82 5.15
CA VAL A 242 -20.84 -2.14 5.31
C VAL A 242 -20.73 -3.29 6.30
N ASP A 243 -20.40 -4.49 5.84
CA ASP A 243 -20.20 -5.66 6.68
C ASP A 243 -18.76 -5.72 7.19
N PHE A 244 -18.59 -5.89 8.50
CA PHE A 244 -17.31 -6.07 9.14
C PHE A 244 -17.11 -7.49 9.62
N ILE A 245 -16.07 -8.17 9.10
CA ILE A 245 -15.61 -9.48 9.56
C ILE A 245 -14.24 -9.33 10.21
N ASN A 246 -14.12 -9.77 11.46
CA ASN A 246 -12.87 -9.74 12.19
C ASN A 246 -12.50 -11.16 12.63
N HIS A 247 -11.25 -11.55 12.39
CA HIS A 247 -10.73 -12.88 12.71
C HIS A 247 -10.91 -13.29 14.20
N ASP A 248 -11.02 -12.31 15.13
CA ASP A 248 -11.19 -12.58 16.56
C ASP A 248 -12.64 -12.96 16.96
N PHE A 249 -13.62 -12.84 16.06
CA PHE A 249 -15.03 -12.97 16.44
C PHE A 249 -15.64 -14.34 16.11
N ASP A 250 -15.00 -15.11 15.23
CA ASP A 250 -15.52 -16.37 14.73
C ASP A 250 -14.51 -17.51 14.86
N GLU A 251 -14.96 -18.71 15.21
CA GLU A 251 -14.13 -19.93 15.22
C GLU A 251 -13.81 -20.40 13.79
N SER A 252 -14.70 -20.13 12.82
CA SER A 252 -14.58 -20.53 11.41
C SER A 252 -14.46 -19.32 10.50
N VAL A 253 -13.44 -18.49 10.70
CA VAL A 253 -13.20 -17.23 9.96
C VAL A 253 -13.12 -17.45 8.45
N LYS A 254 -12.46 -18.54 8.00
CA LYS A 254 -12.36 -18.90 6.59
C LYS A 254 -13.75 -19.08 5.96
N ASP A 255 -14.59 -19.90 6.56
CA ASP A 255 -15.93 -20.18 6.04
C ASP A 255 -16.81 -18.92 6.09
N ARG A 256 -16.67 -18.14 7.16
CA ARG A 256 -17.38 -16.85 7.31
C ARG A 256 -17.02 -15.85 6.21
N LEU A 257 -15.71 -15.74 5.90
CA LEU A 257 -15.24 -14.83 4.85
C LEU A 257 -15.66 -15.31 3.45
N LEU A 258 -15.50 -16.60 3.16
CA LEU A 258 -15.93 -17.17 1.87
C LEU A 258 -17.43 -17.05 1.66
N ALA A 259 -18.24 -17.29 2.69
CA ALA A 259 -19.68 -17.07 2.65
C ALA A 259 -20.03 -15.60 2.41
N GLY A 260 -19.35 -14.67 3.10
CA GLY A 260 -19.52 -13.24 2.90
C GLY A 260 -19.17 -12.81 1.47
N LEU A 261 -18.03 -13.24 0.95
CA LEU A 261 -17.60 -12.94 -0.42
C LEU A 261 -18.54 -13.52 -1.49
N SER A 262 -19.26 -14.60 -1.15
CA SER A 262 -20.22 -15.28 -2.05
C SER A 262 -21.63 -14.74 -1.94
N GLU A 263 -21.91 -13.79 -1.03
CA GLU A 263 -23.22 -13.16 -0.90
C GLU A 263 -23.52 -12.33 -2.16
N PRO A 264 -24.63 -12.59 -2.88
CA PRO A 264 -24.89 -11.97 -4.19
C PRO A 264 -24.97 -10.44 -4.18
N SER A 265 -25.20 -9.83 -3.00
CA SER A 265 -25.28 -8.38 -2.84
C SER A 265 -23.91 -7.70 -2.68
N VAL A 266 -22.83 -8.45 -2.44
CA VAL A 266 -21.49 -7.86 -2.23
C VAL A 266 -20.95 -7.27 -3.53
N ASP A 267 -20.69 -5.97 -3.51
CA ASP A 267 -20.13 -5.23 -4.63
C ASP A 267 -18.61 -5.09 -4.51
N LEU A 268 -18.16 -4.64 -3.34
CA LEU A 268 -16.76 -4.34 -3.03
C LEU A 268 -16.31 -5.14 -1.82
N ALA A 269 -15.09 -5.70 -1.87
CA ALA A 269 -14.44 -6.29 -0.69
C ALA A 269 -13.07 -5.64 -0.43
N ILE A 270 -12.77 -5.35 0.84
CA ILE A 270 -11.48 -4.87 1.32
C ILE A 270 -10.95 -5.90 2.30
N LEU A 271 -9.84 -6.55 1.94
CA LEU A 271 -9.32 -7.72 2.65
C LEU A 271 -7.94 -7.42 3.23
N HIS A 272 -7.87 -7.22 4.55
CA HIS A 272 -6.62 -7.00 5.28
C HIS A 272 -6.16 -8.29 5.94
N HIS A 273 -5.06 -8.86 5.46
CA HIS A 273 -4.47 -10.08 6.01
C HIS A 273 -3.00 -10.21 5.59
N HIS A 274 -2.30 -11.20 6.12
CA HIS A 274 -1.02 -11.61 5.58
C HIS A 274 -1.23 -12.51 4.35
N GLY A 275 -0.24 -12.61 3.45
CA GLY A 275 -0.37 -13.43 2.26
C GLY A 275 0.95 -13.94 1.70
N TYR A 276 0.81 -14.98 0.88
CA TYR A 276 1.79 -15.45 -0.09
C TYR A 276 1.16 -15.45 -1.49
N ASN A 277 1.91 -15.86 -2.50
CA ASN A 277 1.37 -15.91 -3.85
C ASN A 277 0.08 -16.74 -3.97
N ASP A 278 0.04 -17.89 -3.32
CA ASP A 278 -1.00 -18.92 -3.43
C ASP A 278 -1.85 -19.09 -2.15
N MET A 279 -1.82 -18.12 -1.23
CA MET A 279 -2.64 -18.20 -0.02
C MET A 279 -2.92 -16.84 0.62
N GLN A 280 -4.07 -16.76 1.29
CA GLN A 280 -4.46 -15.68 2.18
C GLN A 280 -4.40 -16.18 3.62
N LEU A 281 -3.49 -15.60 4.41
CA LEU A 281 -3.29 -15.95 5.81
C LEU A 281 -4.22 -15.12 6.68
N LEU A 282 -5.37 -15.68 7.00
CA LEU A 282 -6.46 -14.96 7.66
C LEU A 282 -6.34 -14.96 9.18
N ASN A 283 -5.80 -16.07 9.75
CA ASN A 283 -5.97 -16.36 11.15
C ASN A 283 -4.76 -17.08 11.76
N GLY A 284 -3.99 -16.39 12.57
CA GLY A 284 -2.85 -16.98 13.29
C GLY A 284 -3.22 -17.60 14.63
N SER A 285 -4.36 -17.18 15.21
CA SER A 285 -4.88 -17.66 16.50
C SER A 285 -6.40 -17.52 16.46
N PRO A 286 -7.13 -18.56 16.06
CA PRO A 286 -8.58 -18.51 15.97
C PRO A 286 -9.22 -18.25 17.33
N TYR A 287 -10.38 -17.65 17.32
CA TYR A 287 -11.22 -17.55 18.51
C TYR A 287 -11.57 -18.97 18.99
N VAL A 288 -11.49 -19.19 20.30
CA VAL A 288 -11.79 -20.47 20.92
C VAL A 288 -12.65 -20.24 22.14
N SER A 289 -13.84 -20.83 22.15
CA SER A 289 -14.86 -20.63 23.20
C SER A 289 -14.74 -21.57 24.38
N SER A 290 -13.90 -22.62 24.31
CA SER A 290 -13.81 -23.66 25.33
C SER A 290 -12.41 -23.88 25.92
N PRO A 291 -12.25 -24.28 27.19
CA PRO A 291 -10.95 -24.63 27.79
C PRO A 291 -10.19 -25.69 27.00
N ASP A 292 -10.88 -26.74 26.54
CA ASP A 292 -10.26 -27.84 25.76
C ASP A 292 -9.77 -27.36 24.40
N GLY A 293 -10.48 -26.42 23.77
CA GLY A 293 -10.05 -25.74 22.54
C GLY A 293 -8.78 -24.95 22.78
N TRP A 294 -8.70 -24.15 23.84
CA TRP A 294 -7.49 -23.41 24.21
C TRP A 294 -6.30 -24.34 24.46
N LEU A 295 -6.53 -25.45 25.14
CA LEU A 295 -5.49 -26.45 25.38
C LEU A 295 -4.99 -27.06 24.07
N SER A 296 -5.91 -27.38 23.17
CA SER A 296 -5.58 -27.93 21.84
C SER A 296 -4.79 -26.90 21.00
N LEU A 297 -5.18 -25.64 21.02
CA LEU A 297 -4.48 -24.54 20.35
C LEU A 297 -3.05 -24.36 20.91
N ALA A 298 -2.89 -24.36 22.22
CA ALA A 298 -1.59 -24.26 22.88
C ALA A 298 -0.67 -25.43 22.48
N ARG A 299 -1.17 -26.66 22.51
CA ARG A 299 -0.40 -27.86 22.10
C ARG A 299 0.00 -27.78 20.62
N ASN A 300 -0.92 -27.36 19.73
CA ASN A 300 -0.61 -27.13 18.32
C ASN A 300 0.52 -26.09 18.16
N TYR A 301 0.42 -24.93 18.83
CA TYR A 301 1.45 -23.89 18.82
C TYR A 301 2.83 -24.45 19.19
N PHE A 302 2.94 -25.18 20.29
CA PHE A 302 4.21 -25.75 20.72
C PHE A 302 4.76 -26.77 19.73
N ARG A 303 3.93 -27.66 19.18
CA ARG A 303 4.36 -28.64 18.17
C ARG A 303 4.87 -27.97 16.90
N VAL A 304 4.16 -26.96 16.38
CA VAL A 304 4.58 -26.19 15.20
C VAL A 304 5.92 -25.49 15.44
N LYS A 305 6.09 -24.84 16.62
CA LYS A 305 7.36 -24.17 16.97
C LYS A 305 8.51 -25.16 17.10
N MET A 306 8.28 -26.34 17.66
CA MET A 306 9.29 -27.40 17.73
C MET A 306 9.76 -27.84 16.33
N ARG A 307 8.83 -28.08 15.41
CA ARG A 307 9.14 -28.50 14.02
C ARG A 307 9.91 -27.44 13.23
N SER A 308 9.61 -26.18 13.46
CA SER A 308 10.27 -25.07 12.77
C SER A 308 11.61 -24.65 13.38
N SER A 309 12.00 -25.21 14.53
CA SER A 309 13.20 -24.80 15.26
C SER A 309 14.48 -25.37 14.63
N ARG A 310 15.51 -24.50 14.51
CA ARG A 310 16.86 -24.92 14.15
C ARG A 310 17.61 -25.61 15.30
N ASN A 311 17.13 -25.44 16.55
CA ASN A 311 17.69 -26.06 17.75
C ASN A 311 16.54 -26.52 18.66
N PRO A 312 15.89 -27.66 18.33
CA PRO A 312 14.72 -28.13 19.05
C PRO A 312 15.02 -28.47 20.53
N ASP A 313 16.20 -29.02 20.86
CA ASP A 313 16.53 -29.40 22.23
C ASP A 313 16.60 -28.16 23.15
N LYS A 314 17.26 -27.10 22.69
CA LYS A 314 17.29 -25.83 23.43
C LYS A 314 15.89 -25.26 23.59
N LEU A 315 15.11 -25.23 22.52
CA LEU A 315 13.74 -24.70 22.55
C LEU A 315 12.85 -25.51 23.48
N LYS A 316 12.99 -26.83 23.49
CA LYS A 316 12.27 -27.73 24.41
C LYS A 316 12.56 -27.36 25.88
N ALA A 317 13.85 -27.21 26.24
CA ALA A 317 14.24 -26.79 27.58
C ALA A 317 13.69 -25.41 27.95
N ASP A 318 13.77 -24.43 27.03
CA ASP A 318 13.25 -23.08 27.25
C ASP A 318 11.74 -23.08 27.48
N PHE A 319 10.96 -23.87 26.71
CA PHE A 319 9.51 -23.94 26.86
C PHE A 319 9.10 -24.58 28.18
N ILE A 320 9.76 -25.69 28.58
CA ILE A 320 9.50 -26.34 29.87
C ILE A 320 9.80 -25.39 31.03
N ASN A 321 10.95 -24.74 31.00
CA ASN A 321 11.39 -23.83 32.07
C ASN A 321 10.50 -22.57 32.14
N ARG A 322 10.09 -22.02 31.01
CA ARG A 322 9.34 -20.76 30.94
C ARG A 322 7.86 -20.93 31.21
N TYR A 323 7.26 -22.00 30.70
CA TYR A 323 5.80 -22.19 30.73
C TYR A 323 5.34 -23.35 31.61
N GLY A 324 6.26 -24.15 32.12
CA GLY A 324 5.92 -25.32 32.99
C GLY A 324 5.11 -26.40 32.29
N ILE A 325 5.20 -26.51 30.95
CA ILE A 325 4.40 -27.44 30.15
C ILE A 325 4.98 -28.84 30.21
N PRO A 326 4.13 -29.91 30.08
CA PRO A 326 4.59 -31.29 29.99
C PRO A 326 5.51 -31.52 28.80
N ALA A 327 6.64 -32.21 28.99
CA ALA A 327 7.58 -32.53 27.91
C ALA A 327 6.92 -33.31 26.76
N GLN A 328 5.92 -34.15 27.07
CA GLN A 328 5.15 -34.91 26.10
C GLN A 328 4.52 -34.04 25.02
N TRP A 329 4.03 -32.82 25.34
CA TRP A 329 3.44 -31.91 24.34
C TRP A 329 4.43 -31.50 23.25
N LEU A 330 5.72 -31.44 23.59
CA LEU A 330 6.80 -31.07 22.66
C LEU A 330 7.29 -32.31 21.88
N GLU A 331 7.24 -33.50 22.48
CA GLU A 331 7.60 -34.77 21.86
C GLU A 331 6.60 -35.20 20.78
N GLU A 332 5.32 -34.83 20.93
CA GLU A 332 4.27 -35.00 19.93
C GLU A 332 4.59 -34.32 18.59
N ALA A 333 5.51 -33.35 18.56
CA ALA A 333 5.87 -32.61 17.36
C ALA A 333 6.40 -33.47 16.20
N SER A 334 7.02 -34.62 16.50
CA SER A 334 7.55 -35.58 15.52
C SER A 334 6.60 -36.75 15.22
N ASP A 335 5.47 -36.84 15.88
CA ASP A 335 4.50 -37.90 15.64
C ASP A 335 3.71 -37.64 14.34
N PRO A 336 3.72 -38.56 13.35
CA PRO A 336 3.00 -38.40 12.10
C PRO A 336 1.52 -38.10 12.24
N LYS A 337 0.87 -38.63 13.28
CA LYS A 337 -0.55 -38.39 13.60
C LYS A 337 -0.79 -36.89 13.88
N PHE A 338 0.04 -36.30 14.76
CA PHE A 338 -0.10 -34.88 15.09
C PHE A 338 0.37 -33.98 13.99
N ILE A 339 1.35 -34.39 13.17
CA ILE A 339 1.76 -33.63 11.97
C ILE A 339 0.57 -33.56 11.02
N ALA A 340 -0.10 -34.62 10.70
CA ALA A 340 -1.27 -34.65 9.83
C ALA A 340 -2.44 -33.81 10.40
N GLN A 341 -2.72 -33.95 11.69
CA GLN A 341 -3.76 -33.17 12.37
C GLN A 341 -3.47 -31.67 12.35
N ASP A 342 -2.25 -31.28 12.68
CA ASP A 342 -1.83 -29.87 12.69
C ASP A 342 -1.84 -29.27 11.29
N SER A 343 -1.50 -30.05 10.25
CA SER A 343 -1.56 -29.64 8.85
C SER A 343 -3.01 -29.36 8.41
N LEU A 344 -3.93 -30.26 8.72
CA LEU A 344 -5.35 -30.07 8.44
C LEU A 344 -5.92 -28.85 9.17
N TYR A 345 -5.54 -28.68 10.44
CA TYR A 345 -5.95 -27.52 11.22
C TYR A 345 -5.43 -26.20 10.61
N SER A 346 -4.15 -26.12 10.24
CA SER A 346 -3.59 -24.94 9.58
C SER A 346 -4.31 -24.64 8.26
N ARG A 347 -4.61 -25.68 7.46
CA ARG A 347 -5.32 -25.52 6.20
C ARG A 347 -6.76 -25.02 6.39
N SER A 348 -7.41 -25.33 7.49
CA SER A 348 -8.77 -24.86 7.80
C SER A 348 -8.83 -23.39 8.22
N MET A 349 -7.69 -22.77 8.54
CA MET A 349 -7.62 -21.37 8.98
C MET A 349 -7.44 -20.36 7.85
N ASP A 350 -6.86 -20.78 6.71
CA ASP A 350 -6.42 -19.88 5.64
C ASP A 350 -7.06 -20.26 4.31
N ILE A 351 -7.18 -19.29 3.38
CA ILE A 351 -7.76 -19.50 2.05
C ILE A 351 -6.65 -19.86 1.06
N TYR A 352 -6.90 -20.90 0.28
CA TYR A 352 -6.07 -21.40 -0.81
C TYR A 352 -6.80 -21.29 -2.17
N PRO A 353 -6.12 -21.43 -3.31
CA PRO A 353 -6.73 -21.38 -4.65
C PRO A 353 -7.97 -22.27 -4.79
N GLU A 354 -7.89 -23.52 -4.35
CA GLU A 354 -8.99 -24.47 -4.44
C GLU A 354 -10.22 -24.10 -3.59
N ASP A 355 -10.04 -23.33 -2.52
CA ASP A 355 -11.18 -22.80 -1.76
C ASP A 355 -11.92 -21.74 -2.57
N VAL A 356 -11.17 -20.86 -3.27
CA VAL A 356 -11.76 -19.86 -4.17
C VAL A 356 -12.48 -20.53 -5.33
N ASP A 357 -11.86 -21.55 -5.96
CA ASP A 357 -12.43 -22.28 -7.10
C ASP A 357 -13.68 -23.09 -6.70
N ALA A 358 -13.81 -23.47 -5.44
CA ALA A 358 -14.98 -24.17 -4.92
C ALA A 358 -16.18 -23.25 -4.69
N HIS A 359 -15.98 -21.93 -4.58
CA HIS A 359 -17.02 -20.95 -4.27
C HIS A 359 -17.44 -20.12 -5.50
N SER A 360 -18.50 -19.33 -5.36
CA SER A 360 -18.96 -18.36 -6.34
C SER A 360 -18.84 -16.96 -5.77
N ILE A 361 -17.69 -16.33 -5.98
CA ILE A 361 -17.39 -15.01 -5.42
C ILE A 361 -18.23 -13.94 -6.13
N ALA A 362 -19.02 -13.19 -5.37
CA ALA A 362 -19.91 -12.17 -5.89
C ALA A 362 -19.25 -10.79 -6.00
N ALA A 363 -18.28 -10.47 -5.13
CA ALA A 363 -17.61 -9.18 -5.11
C ALA A 363 -17.01 -8.82 -6.46
N ARG A 364 -17.45 -7.68 -7.05
CA ARG A 364 -17.03 -7.21 -8.37
C ARG A 364 -15.65 -6.56 -8.37
N PHE A 365 -15.30 -5.91 -7.28
CA PHE A 365 -13.97 -5.34 -7.05
C PHE A 365 -13.42 -5.79 -5.69
N ILE A 366 -12.15 -6.20 -5.64
CA ILE A 366 -11.51 -6.67 -4.41
C ILE A 366 -10.17 -5.97 -4.21
N ILE A 367 -9.96 -5.40 -3.02
CA ILE A 367 -8.67 -4.90 -2.56
C ILE A 367 -8.02 -6.00 -1.69
N PHE A 368 -6.89 -6.54 -2.14
CA PHE A 368 -6.04 -7.44 -1.39
C PHE A 368 -4.92 -6.64 -0.72
N ASP A 369 -5.17 -6.12 0.48
CA ASP A 369 -4.11 -5.51 1.29
C ASP A 369 -3.31 -6.61 2.00
N ALA A 370 -2.55 -7.34 1.19
CA ALA A 370 -1.78 -8.51 1.57
C ALA A 370 -0.53 -8.67 0.72
N CYS A 371 0.56 -9.14 1.34
CA CYS A 371 1.80 -9.43 0.63
C CYS A 371 1.59 -10.50 -0.46
N PHE A 372 2.22 -10.33 -1.62
CA PHE A 372 2.36 -11.33 -2.69
C PHE A 372 1.06 -11.84 -3.34
N ASN A 373 -0.13 -11.45 -2.93
CA ASN A 373 -1.36 -11.98 -3.53
C ASN A 373 -1.51 -11.66 -5.02
N GLY A 374 -0.84 -10.59 -5.51
CA GLY A 374 -0.70 -10.25 -6.92
C GLY A 374 0.65 -10.65 -7.53
N ALA A 375 1.30 -11.72 -7.09
CA ALA A 375 2.63 -12.15 -7.54
C ALA A 375 2.59 -12.82 -8.94
N PHE A 376 2.16 -12.11 -9.95
CA PHE A 376 1.91 -12.58 -11.32
C PHE A 376 3.13 -13.10 -12.09
N ILE A 377 4.33 -13.09 -11.50
CA ILE A 377 5.54 -13.73 -12.03
C ILE A 377 5.75 -15.16 -11.51
N GLU A 378 4.97 -15.55 -10.51
CA GLU A 378 4.98 -16.93 -9.99
C GLU A 378 4.10 -17.84 -10.85
N ASP A 379 4.24 -19.14 -10.68
CA ASP A 379 3.50 -20.12 -11.49
C ASP A 379 2.02 -20.15 -11.14
N ASP A 380 1.69 -19.79 -9.88
CA ASP A 380 0.33 -19.56 -9.43
C ASP A 380 0.24 -18.35 -8.50
N TYR A 381 -0.91 -17.65 -8.50
CA TYR A 381 -1.19 -16.54 -7.60
C TYR A 381 -2.69 -16.35 -7.37
N ILE A 382 -3.05 -16.07 -6.10
CA ILE A 382 -4.43 -16.17 -5.60
C ILE A 382 -5.42 -15.25 -6.33
N VAL A 383 -5.02 -14.03 -6.73
CA VAL A 383 -5.89 -13.09 -7.45
C VAL A 383 -6.36 -13.65 -8.80
N SER A 384 -5.57 -14.53 -9.43
CA SER A 384 -5.96 -15.21 -10.67
C SER A 384 -7.24 -16.03 -10.49
N HIS A 385 -7.39 -16.74 -9.38
CA HIS A 385 -8.56 -17.57 -9.08
C HIS A 385 -9.82 -16.75 -8.85
N TYR A 386 -9.69 -15.57 -8.26
CA TYR A 386 -10.82 -14.65 -8.11
C TYR A 386 -11.31 -14.10 -9.44
N LEU A 387 -10.40 -13.75 -10.34
CA LEU A 387 -10.72 -13.09 -11.62
C LEU A 387 -11.19 -14.05 -12.71
N PHE A 388 -10.52 -15.20 -12.88
CA PHE A 388 -10.66 -16.02 -14.07
C PHE A 388 -11.58 -17.24 -13.90
N SER A 389 -12.14 -17.45 -12.71
CA SER A 389 -13.22 -18.42 -12.55
C SER A 389 -14.52 -17.92 -13.17
N ASP A 390 -15.18 -18.77 -13.97
CA ASP A 390 -16.47 -18.48 -14.59
C ASP A 390 -17.61 -18.33 -13.56
N LYS A 391 -17.42 -18.87 -12.35
CA LYS A 391 -18.39 -18.77 -11.25
C LYS A 391 -18.34 -17.39 -10.57
N ASN A 392 -17.22 -16.67 -10.71
CA ASN A 392 -16.95 -15.45 -9.98
C ASN A 392 -17.39 -14.21 -10.75
N SER A 393 -17.96 -13.24 -10.03
CA SER A 393 -18.35 -11.93 -10.56
C SER A 393 -17.23 -10.91 -10.56
N THR A 394 -16.05 -11.24 -10.04
CA THR A 394 -14.93 -10.31 -9.91
C THR A 394 -14.44 -9.83 -11.28
N LEU A 395 -14.40 -8.51 -11.45
CA LEU A 395 -14.04 -7.83 -12.71
C LEU A 395 -12.68 -7.15 -12.63
N ALA A 396 -12.33 -6.63 -11.45
CA ALA A 396 -11.02 -6.07 -11.21
C ALA A 396 -10.60 -6.26 -9.75
N ALA A 397 -9.31 -6.19 -9.50
CA ALA A 397 -8.72 -6.28 -8.17
C ALA A 397 -7.49 -5.38 -8.04
N LEU A 398 -7.21 -4.94 -6.82
CA LEU A 398 -5.97 -4.29 -6.42
C LEU A 398 -5.15 -5.27 -5.57
N ALA A 399 -3.89 -5.52 -5.92
CA ALA A 399 -3.03 -6.44 -5.16
C ALA A 399 -1.54 -6.13 -5.35
N HIS A 400 -0.69 -6.75 -4.51
CA HIS A 400 0.74 -6.50 -4.46
C HIS A 400 1.57 -7.65 -5.05
N SER A 401 2.53 -7.31 -5.90
CA SER A 401 3.43 -8.30 -6.54
C SER A 401 4.53 -8.84 -5.62
N VAL A 402 4.85 -8.13 -4.54
CA VAL A 402 5.80 -8.50 -3.50
C VAL A 402 5.24 -8.14 -2.12
N ASN A 403 6.06 -8.18 -1.07
CA ASN A 403 5.63 -7.77 0.27
C ASN A 403 5.25 -6.29 0.31
N SER A 404 4.18 -5.99 1.04
CA SER A 404 3.62 -4.66 1.27
C SER A 404 3.59 -4.31 2.75
N LEU A 405 3.37 -3.03 3.07
CA LEU A 405 3.27 -2.51 4.43
C LEU A 405 1.81 -2.18 4.76
N GLN A 406 1.36 -2.59 5.93
CA GLN A 406 0.01 -2.28 6.45
C GLN A 406 -0.19 -0.81 6.87
N ASP A 407 0.91 -0.06 7.13
CA ASP A 407 0.84 1.36 7.49
C ASP A 407 0.86 2.23 6.24
N VAL A 408 -0.15 2.02 5.39
CA VAL A 408 -0.44 2.81 4.19
C VAL A 408 -1.95 3.00 4.07
N TRP A 409 -2.37 3.94 3.27
CA TRP A 409 -3.78 4.16 2.99
C TRP A 409 -4.18 3.28 1.78
N CYS A 410 -4.58 2.02 2.05
CA CYS A 410 -4.88 1.03 0.99
C CYS A 410 -6.23 1.24 0.32
N ASP A 411 -7.20 1.81 1.03
CA ASP A 411 -8.54 2.17 0.57
C ASP A 411 -8.64 3.63 0.11
N GLU A 412 -7.50 4.23 -0.21
CA GLU A 412 -7.41 5.62 -0.66
C GLU A 412 -8.36 5.89 -1.84
N MET A 413 -9.26 6.86 -1.64
CA MET A 413 -10.23 7.29 -2.65
C MET A 413 -11.20 6.19 -3.12
N VAL A 414 -11.38 5.10 -2.36
CA VAL A 414 -12.27 4.00 -2.75
C VAL A 414 -13.73 4.46 -2.93
N GLY A 415 -14.17 5.47 -2.21
CA GLY A 415 -15.49 6.06 -2.34
C GLY A 415 -15.76 6.75 -3.70
N LEU A 416 -14.72 7.01 -4.51
CA LEU A 416 -14.89 7.48 -5.88
C LEU A 416 -15.62 6.47 -6.78
N PHE A 417 -15.72 5.21 -6.36
CA PHE A 417 -16.58 4.24 -7.04
C PHE A 417 -18.06 4.63 -6.98
N SER A 418 -18.54 5.22 -5.87
CA SER A 418 -19.91 5.74 -5.76
C SER A 418 -20.14 6.97 -6.63
N GLU A 419 -19.08 7.66 -7.03
CA GLU A 419 -19.08 8.79 -7.95
C GLU A 419 -18.95 8.37 -9.44
N GLY A 420 -18.94 7.06 -9.72
CA GLY A 420 -18.85 6.52 -11.07
C GLY A 420 -17.45 6.56 -11.69
N VAL A 421 -16.41 6.79 -10.91
CA VAL A 421 -15.03 6.78 -11.38
C VAL A 421 -14.56 5.34 -11.59
N CYS A 422 -13.91 5.04 -12.72
CA CYS A 422 -13.44 3.69 -12.99
C CYS A 422 -12.18 3.35 -12.16
N ALA A 423 -11.99 2.06 -11.89
CA ALA A 423 -10.88 1.52 -11.11
C ALA A 423 -9.52 2.07 -11.56
N GLY A 424 -9.26 2.13 -12.87
CA GLY A 424 -8.02 2.67 -13.42
C GLY A 424 -7.75 4.11 -13.00
N ASN A 425 -8.77 4.99 -13.03
CA ASN A 425 -8.62 6.38 -12.65
C ASN A 425 -8.51 6.59 -11.13
N ILE A 426 -9.15 5.74 -10.30
CA ILE A 426 -9.00 5.75 -8.86
C ILE A 426 -7.54 5.42 -8.50
N TYR A 427 -7.04 4.29 -9.02
CA TYR A 427 -5.72 3.74 -8.66
C TYR A 427 -4.57 4.18 -9.58
N LYS A 428 -4.78 5.08 -10.53
CA LYS A 428 -3.71 5.72 -11.30
C LYS A 428 -2.65 6.38 -10.44
N ASN A 429 -3.04 6.84 -9.25
CA ASN A 429 -2.17 7.60 -8.36
C ASN A 429 -1.37 6.72 -7.37
N ILE A 430 -1.28 5.41 -7.59
CA ILE A 430 -0.44 4.50 -6.81
C ILE A 430 1.00 5.02 -6.79
N TRP A 431 1.56 5.15 -5.59
CA TRP A 431 2.88 5.75 -5.35
C TRP A 431 4.00 4.73 -5.20
N ASN A 432 3.68 3.42 -5.22
CA ASN A 432 4.65 2.34 -5.00
C ASN A 432 4.77 1.42 -6.22
N LEU A 433 5.88 0.67 -6.29
CA LEU A 433 6.20 -0.23 -7.38
C LEU A 433 5.35 -1.51 -7.38
N GLU A 434 5.01 -2.01 -6.20
CA GLU A 434 4.46 -3.35 -6.00
C GLU A 434 2.95 -3.46 -6.18
N THR A 435 2.22 -2.35 -6.15
CA THR A 435 0.75 -2.37 -6.26
C THR A 435 0.31 -2.34 -7.71
N HIS A 436 -0.61 -3.24 -8.07
CA HIS A 436 -1.13 -3.39 -9.43
C HIS A 436 -2.64 -3.53 -9.46
N ILE A 437 -3.24 -3.06 -10.55
CA ILE A 437 -4.61 -3.39 -10.93
C ILE A 437 -4.57 -4.67 -11.76
N PHE A 438 -5.46 -5.61 -11.45
CA PHE A 438 -5.71 -6.82 -12.22
C PHE A 438 -7.13 -6.79 -12.79
N GLY A 439 -7.35 -7.36 -13.98
CA GLY A 439 -8.66 -7.39 -14.63
C GLY A 439 -8.98 -6.14 -15.43
N ASP A 440 -10.27 -5.75 -15.48
CA ASP A 440 -10.75 -4.60 -16.26
C ASP A 440 -10.60 -3.27 -15.54
N PRO A 441 -9.63 -2.40 -15.91
CA PRO A 441 -9.42 -1.12 -15.24
C PRO A 441 -10.51 -0.09 -15.59
N THR A 442 -11.31 -0.36 -16.62
CA THR A 442 -12.41 0.53 -17.01
C THR A 442 -13.70 0.23 -16.25
N PHE A 443 -13.71 -0.83 -15.43
CA PHE A 443 -14.83 -1.16 -14.56
C PHE A 443 -15.17 0.01 -13.62
N HIS A 444 -16.45 0.33 -13.53
CA HIS A 444 -17.00 1.35 -12.63
C HIS A 444 -18.43 0.98 -12.21
N TYR A 445 -18.88 1.57 -11.12
CA TYR A 445 -20.29 1.56 -10.74
C TYR A 445 -21.02 2.76 -11.33
N SER A 446 -22.35 2.72 -11.34
CA SER A 446 -23.18 3.87 -11.71
C SER A 446 -23.08 4.93 -10.62
N SER A 447 -22.87 6.19 -11.00
CA SER A 447 -22.83 7.30 -10.04
C SER A 447 -24.19 7.52 -9.39
N LEU A 448 -24.16 7.76 -8.10
CA LEU A 448 -25.31 8.18 -7.29
C LEU A 448 -25.41 9.71 -7.18
N SER A 449 -24.41 10.43 -7.66
CA SER A 449 -24.32 11.88 -7.59
C SER A 449 -24.37 12.55 -8.96
N SER A 450 -24.43 13.89 -8.96
CA SER A 450 -24.31 14.72 -10.17
C SER A 450 -22.85 15.06 -10.51
N TRP A 451 -21.89 14.47 -9.81
CA TRP A 451 -20.45 14.67 -10.06
C TRP A 451 -20.07 14.13 -11.45
N ASP A 452 -19.26 14.90 -12.17
CA ASP A 452 -18.72 14.43 -13.45
C ASP A 452 -17.58 13.45 -13.23
N ALA A 453 -17.85 12.15 -13.37
CA ALA A 453 -16.86 11.09 -13.22
C ALA A 453 -15.61 11.28 -14.12
N ALA A 454 -15.71 12.05 -15.22
CA ALA A 454 -14.58 12.42 -16.07
C ALA A 454 -13.55 13.28 -15.31
N ALA A 455 -13.94 13.96 -14.24
CA ALA A 455 -13.02 14.70 -13.38
C ALA A 455 -11.98 13.81 -12.70
N GLY A 456 -12.25 12.52 -12.50
CA GLY A 456 -11.28 11.54 -12.02
C GLY A 456 -9.98 11.50 -12.84
N ARG A 457 -10.03 11.84 -14.13
CA ARG A 457 -8.85 11.97 -15.01
C ARG A 457 -7.90 13.10 -14.63
N GLY A 458 -8.37 14.11 -13.88
CA GLY A 458 -7.54 15.19 -13.34
C GLY A 458 -7.14 16.29 -14.32
N GLU A 459 -7.83 16.44 -15.44
CA GLU A 459 -7.55 17.42 -16.49
C GLU A 459 -8.20 18.81 -16.24
N TYR A 460 -8.85 18.98 -15.09
CA TYR A 460 -9.54 20.23 -14.74
C TYR A 460 -8.58 21.27 -14.17
N SER A 461 -8.99 22.55 -14.24
CA SER A 461 -8.22 23.68 -13.74
C SER A 461 -8.09 23.69 -12.21
N ASP A 462 -7.06 24.35 -11.70
CA ASP A 462 -6.86 24.53 -10.24
C ASP A 462 -8.06 25.23 -9.59
N LYS A 463 -8.69 26.17 -10.31
CA LYS A 463 -9.93 26.84 -9.86
C LYS A 463 -11.06 25.84 -9.63
N PHE A 464 -11.20 24.82 -10.48
CA PHE A 464 -12.19 23.77 -10.31
C PHE A 464 -11.90 22.97 -9.04
N TRP A 465 -10.65 22.53 -8.85
CA TRP A 465 -10.26 21.74 -7.68
C TRP A 465 -10.38 22.51 -6.37
N ARG A 466 -9.97 23.78 -6.35
CA ARG A 466 -10.17 24.65 -5.17
C ARG A 466 -11.64 24.84 -4.82
N LYS A 467 -12.53 24.95 -5.82
CA LYS A 467 -13.98 25.01 -5.59
C LYS A 467 -14.51 23.69 -5.01
N ALA A 468 -13.99 22.54 -5.48
CA ALA A 468 -14.38 21.22 -4.93
C ALA A 468 -14.02 21.11 -3.44
N ILE A 469 -12.80 21.52 -3.04
CA ILE A 469 -12.37 21.51 -1.62
C ILE A 469 -13.27 22.41 -0.78
N ALA A 470 -13.63 23.61 -1.25
CA ALA A 470 -14.42 24.58 -0.50
C ALA A 470 -15.91 24.22 -0.38
N SER A 471 -16.42 23.32 -1.21
CA SER A 471 -17.84 22.95 -1.20
C SER A 471 -18.16 21.97 -0.07
N LYS A 472 -19.26 22.21 0.66
CA LYS A 472 -19.74 21.29 1.70
C LYS A 472 -20.44 20.04 1.14
N GLU A 473 -20.93 20.11 -0.09
CA GLU A 473 -21.75 19.06 -0.72
C GLU A 473 -20.91 18.07 -1.55
N VAL A 474 -19.65 18.40 -1.80
CA VAL A 474 -18.76 17.53 -2.60
C VAL A 474 -18.26 16.38 -1.74
N HIS A 475 -18.28 15.18 -2.31
CA HIS A 475 -17.85 13.94 -1.68
C HIS A 475 -16.43 14.03 -1.09
N PRO A 476 -16.15 13.47 0.12
CA PRO A 476 -14.83 13.54 0.76
C PRO A 476 -13.69 13.07 -0.14
N ASP A 477 -13.85 11.95 -0.84
CA ASP A 477 -12.81 11.42 -1.72
C ASP A 477 -12.57 12.29 -2.97
N VAL A 478 -13.57 13.03 -3.42
CA VAL A 478 -13.38 14.04 -4.47
C VAL A 478 -12.55 15.21 -3.97
N LYS A 479 -12.74 15.60 -2.71
CA LYS A 479 -11.88 16.63 -2.07
C LYS A 479 -10.45 16.11 -1.87
N ALA A 480 -10.29 14.85 -1.47
CA ALA A 480 -9.00 14.19 -1.35
C ALA A 480 -8.26 14.17 -2.71
N LEU A 481 -8.97 13.80 -3.79
CA LEU A 481 -8.44 13.87 -5.15
C LEU A 481 -8.03 15.30 -5.53
N ALA A 482 -8.86 16.30 -5.19
CA ALA A 482 -8.57 17.71 -5.45
C ALA A 482 -7.29 18.18 -4.75
N ILE A 483 -7.13 17.86 -3.47
CA ILE A 483 -5.93 18.15 -2.67
C ILE A 483 -4.70 17.54 -3.34
N ARG A 484 -4.76 16.24 -3.69
CA ARG A 484 -3.67 15.55 -4.38
C ARG A 484 -3.31 16.20 -5.72
N LYS A 485 -4.32 16.58 -6.55
CA LYS A 485 -4.07 17.25 -7.83
C LYS A 485 -3.39 18.59 -7.66
N LEU A 486 -3.83 19.40 -6.68
CA LEU A 486 -3.21 20.68 -6.39
C LEU A 486 -1.79 20.54 -5.82
N ALA A 487 -1.57 19.58 -4.90
CA ALA A 487 -0.25 19.31 -4.34
C ALA A 487 0.75 18.90 -5.43
N ARG A 488 0.39 17.95 -6.28
CA ARG A 488 1.26 17.50 -7.39
C ARG A 488 1.58 18.57 -8.43
N ARG A 489 0.72 19.59 -8.56
CA ARG A 489 0.95 20.76 -9.45
C ARG A 489 1.70 21.90 -8.76
N GLY A 490 1.98 21.79 -7.46
CA GLY A 490 2.51 22.89 -6.65
C GLY A 490 1.53 24.09 -6.56
N SER A 491 0.23 23.82 -6.67
CA SER A 491 -0.82 24.83 -6.71
C SER A 491 -1.54 24.99 -5.37
N ILE A 492 -1.08 24.36 -4.31
CA ILE A 492 -1.53 24.52 -2.93
C ILE A 492 -0.30 24.66 -2.03
N THR A 493 -0.37 25.51 -1.01
CA THR A 493 0.75 25.76 -0.12
C THR A 493 0.72 24.83 1.11
N PRO A 494 1.87 24.61 1.80
CA PRO A 494 1.92 23.86 3.05
C PRO A 494 0.97 24.43 4.11
N GLU A 495 0.87 25.75 4.21
CA GLU A 495 0.00 26.41 5.18
C GLU A 495 -1.49 26.17 4.86
N GLU A 496 -1.87 26.20 3.58
CA GLU A 496 -3.24 25.83 3.17
C GLU A 496 -3.56 24.37 3.53
N LEU A 497 -2.61 23.45 3.36
CA LEU A 497 -2.79 22.05 3.72
C LEU A 497 -2.89 21.85 5.25
N ILE A 498 -2.08 22.58 6.03
CA ILE A 498 -2.19 22.58 7.51
C ILE A 498 -3.54 23.13 7.95
N ASP A 499 -4.04 24.20 7.31
CA ASP A 499 -5.36 24.75 7.60
C ASP A 499 -6.48 23.74 7.30
N ILE A 500 -6.42 23.05 6.16
CA ILE A 500 -7.37 21.99 5.80
C ILE A 500 -7.29 20.84 6.82
N GLN A 501 -6.09 20.37 7.18
CA GLN A 501 -5.89 19.30 8.15
C GLN A 501 -6.45 19.68 9.53
N SER A 502 -6.28 20.93 9.97
CA SER A 502 -6.74 21.41 11.28
C SER A 502 -8.24 21.61 11.38
N ASN A 503 -8.90 22.02 10.27
CA ASN A 503 -10.27 22.54 10.32
C ASN A 503 -11.30 21.63 9.64
N SER A 504 -10.89 20.61 8.88
CA SER A 504 -11.84 19.71 8.24
C SER A 504 -12.47 18.75 9.25
N SER A 505 -13.81 18.65 9.21
CA SER A 505 -14.55 17.62 9.95
C SER A 505 -14.41 16.21 9.34
N SER A 506 -13.94 16.11 8.10
CA SER A 506 -13.77 14.86 7.35
C SER A 506 -12.44 14.23 7.67
N GLU A 507 -12.44 12.97 8.12
CA GLU A 507 -11.25 12.17 8.39
C GLU A 507 -10.43 11.97 7.09
N ILE A 508 -11.12 11.68 6.01
CA ILE A 508 -10.52 11.46 4.67
C ILE A 508 -9.84 12.74 4.16
N VAL A 509 -10.47 13.90 4.35
CA VAL A 509 -9.90 15.17 3.89
C VAL A 509 -8.68 15.59 4.73
N ARG A 510 -8.72 15.35 6.07
CA ARG A 510 -7.57 15.59 6.95
C ARG A 510 -6.38 14.71 6.56
N LEU A 511 -6.64 13.42 6.29
CA LEU A 511 -5.63 12.47 5.85
C LEU A 511 -5.01 12.89 4.50
N ALA A 512 -5.84 13.28 3.52
CA ALA A 512 -5.35 13.75 2.22
C ALA A 512 -4.51 15.03 2.34
N ALA A 513 -4.86 15.94 3.27
CA ALA A 513 -4.07 17.14 3.51
C ALA A 513 -2.70 16.81 4.14
N PHE A 514 -2.65 15.85 5.06
CA PHE A 514 -1.41 15.34 5.63
C PHE A 514 -0.50 14.73 4.56
N ASP A 515 -1.03 13.86 3.69
CA ASP A 515 -0.28 13.26 2.59
C ASP A 515 0.21 14.32 1.59
N GLY A 516 -0.61 15.34 1.33
CA GLY A 516 -0.21 16.49 0.53
C GLY A 516 0.98 17.24 1.13
N ASN A 517 1.01 17.44 2.45
CA ASN A 517 2.16 18.03 3.16
C ASN A 517 3.40 17.15 3.04
N ALA A 518 3.27 15.84 3.21
CA ALA A 518 4.39 14.91 3.04
C ALA A 518 4.97 14.94 1.62
N GLU A 519 4.14 15.26 0.62
CA GLU A 519 4.59 15.37 -0.76
C GLU A 519 5.35 16.68 -1.06
N ILE A 520 4.90 17.83 -0.54
CA ILE A 520 5.39 19.13 -1.01
C ILE A 520 6.26 19.91 -0.03
N ALA A 521 6.24 19.60 1.27
CA ALA A 521 6.85 20.45 2.28
C ALA A 521 7.62 19.72 3.38
N PRO A 522 8.73 19.04 3.04
CA PRO A 522 9.54 18.36 4.05
C PRO A 522 10.02 19.28 5.19
N ASP A 523 10.36 20.54 4.93
CA ASP A 523 10.96 21.47 5.91
C ASP A 523 10.02 21.90 7.04
N CYS A 524 8.70 21.94 6.80
CA CYS A 524 7.70 22.25 7.83
C CYS A 524 6.78 21.06 8.14
N PHE A 525 7.18 19.89 7.75
CA PHE A 525 6.38 18.68 7.91
C PHE A 525 6.14 18.27 9.37
N ASP A 526 7.02 18.68 10.31
CA ASP A 526 6.84 18.46 11.75
C ASP A 526 5.51 19.05 12.29
N LYS A 527 5.04 20.18 11.73
CA LYS A 527 3.74 20.75 12.10
C LYS A 527 2.57 19.86 11.69
N ALA A 528 2.60 19.34 10.47
CA ALA A 528 1.58 18.40 10.00
C ALA A 528 1.61 17.09 10.80
N ILE A 529 2.82 16.62 11.17
CA ILE A 529 2.99 15.45 12.05
C ILE A 529 2.37 15.71 13.44
N LEU A 530 2.62 16.87 14.06
CA LEU A 530 2.04 17.20 15.36
C LEU A 530 0.51 17.19 15.33
N LEU A 531 -0.10 17.79 14.29
CA LEU A 531 -1.55 17.74 14.10
C LEU A 531 -2.05 16.29 13.92
N ALA A 532 -1.34 15.48 13.14
CA ALA A 532 -1.70 14.09 12.94
C ALA A 532 -1.60 13.25 14.22
N LEU A 533 -0.62 13.51 15.08
CA LEU A 533 -0.49 12.86 16.38
C LEU A 533 -1.61 13.23 17.37
N ASP A 534 -2.28 14.38 17.16
CA ASP A 534 -3.42 14.84 17.94
C ASP A 534 -4.77 14.39 17.35
N ASP A 535 -4.77 13.79 16.17
CA ASP A 535 -5.99 13.45 15.44
C ASP A 535 -6.71 12.25 16.08
N ASP A 536 -8.03 12.25 16.04
CA ASP A 536 -8.90 11.17 16.52
C ASP A 536 -9.05 10.02 15.50
N TYR A 537 -8.68 10.24 14.23
CA TYR A 537 -8.65 9.20 13.22
C TYR A 537 -7.35 8.38 13.35
N GLU A 538 -7.49 7.12 13.74
CA GLU A 538 -6.34 6.25 14.07
C GLU A 538 -5.33 6.13 12.93
N LEU A 539 -5.78 5.98 11.67
CA LEU A 539 -4.86 5.88 10.53
C LEU A 539 -4.02 7.15 10.38
N LEU A 540 -4.63 8.34 10.53
CA LEU A 540 -3.90 9.61 10.48
C LEU A 540 -2.92 9.72 11.66
N GLN A 541 -3.34 9.37 12.88
CA GLN A 541 -2.46 9.33 14.05
C GLN A 541 -1.32 8.32 13.86
N ARG A 542 -1.59 7.14 13.30
CA ARG A 542 -0.60 6.10 12.99
C ARG A 542 0.41 6.55 11.95
N LEU A 543 -0.03 7.19 10.87
CA LEU A 543 0.87 7.77 9.86
C LEU A 543 1.69 8.92 10.46
N GLY A 544 1.08 9.78 11.27
CA GLY A 544 1.79 10.79 12.04
C GLY A 544 2.91 10.19 12.90
N ALA A 545 2.64 9.11 13.63
CA ALA A 545 3.61 8.40 14.45
C ALA A 545 4.74 7.75 13.60
N LYS A 546 4.38 7.16 12.46
CA LYS A 546 5.34 6.60 11.50
C LYS A 546 6.29 7.69 10.96
N PHE A 547 5.74 8.79 10.49
CA PHE A 547 6.55 9.90 9.99
C PHE A 547 7.32 10.62 11.10
N ALA A 548 6.80 10.68 12.34
CA ALA A 548 7.55 11.17 13.50
C ALA A 548 8.82 10.34 13.73
N SER A 549 8.76 9.02 13.55
CA SER A 549 9.92 8.14 13.68
C SER A 549 10.99 8.37 12.59
N TYR A 550 10.64 8.93 11.45
CA TYR A 550 11.59 9.37 10.42
C TYR A 550 12.04 10.81 10.59
N ASN A 551 11.14 11.70 11.02
CA ASN A 551 11.40 13.12 11.17
C ASN A 551 12.34 13.40 12.35
N GLN A 552 12.03 12.89 13.53
CA GLN A 552 12.81 12.96 14.78
C GLN A 552 13.11 14.38 15.28
N SER A 553 12.28 15.37 14.89
CA SER A 553 12.39 16.70 15.47
C SER A 553 12.21 16.66 17.00
N PRO A 554 13.03 17.39 17.76
CA PRO A 554 12.87 17.51 19.22
C PRO A 554 11.49 18.04 19.65
N THR A 555 10.78 18.73 18.77
CA THR A 555 9.43 19.25 19.02
C THR A 555 8.39 18.14 19.21
N LEU A 556 8.65 16.93 18.67
CA LEU A 556 7.73 15.78 18.74
C LEU A 556 7.82 14.99 20.06
N ALA A 557 8.85 15.23 20.89
CA ALA A 557 9.14 14.41 22.05
C ALA A 557 8.04 14.43 23.13
N GLU A 558 7.47 15.61 23.40
CA GLU A 558 6.42 15.76 24.40
C GLU A 558 5.15 14.99 24.00
N LYS A 559 4.73 15.14 22.74
CA LYS A 559 3.57 14.44 22.21
C LYS A 559 3.76 12.93 22.15
N ALA A 560 4.96 12.46 21.82
CA ALA A 560 5.32 11.05 21.84
C ALA A 560 5.16 10.44 23.23
N VAL A 561 5.61 11.13 24.28
CA VAL A 561 5.45 10.68 25.68
C VAL A 561 3.98 10.65 26.07
N GLN A 562 3.19 11.68 25.75
CA GLN A 562 1.76 11.73 26.03
C GLN A 562 1.03 10.54 25.42
N LEU A 563 1.23 10.28 24.12
CA LEU A 563 0.61 9.14 23.42
C LEU A 563 1.05 7.81 24.00
N PHE A 564 2.32 7.67 24.39
CA PHE A 564 2.79 6.42 24.98
C PHE A 564 2.13 6.13 26.32
N LEU A 565 1.80 7.16 27.10
CA LEU A 565 1.17 7.05 28.41
C LEU A 565 -0.38 6.97 28.33
N ASP A 566 -0.97 7.34 27.21
CA ASP A 566 -2.43 7.28 27.02
C ASP A 566 -2.88 5.82 26.79
N PRO A 567 -3.78 5.28 27.66
CA PRO A 567 -4.28 3.92 27.53
C PRO A 567 -5.14 3.69 26.27
N LEU A 568 -5.64 4.75 25.63
CA LEU A 568 -6.46 4.67 24.43
C LEU A 568 -5.65 4.64 23.14
N THR A 569 -4.35 4.95 23.20
CA THR A 569 -3.49 4.91 22.03
C THR A 569 -3.41 3.50 21.44
N SER A 570 -3.63 3.37 20.14
CA SER A 570 -3.61 2.09 19.45
C SER A 570 -2.24 1.39 19.56
N LYS A 571 -2.24 0.06 19.56
CA LYS A 571 -1.00 -0.72 19.62
C LYS A 571 -0.06 -0.40 18.45
N ARG A 572 -0.62 -0.05 17.30
CA ARG A 572 0.19 0.26 16.12
C ARG A 572 0.81 1.66 16.18
N VAL A 573 0.10 2.65 16.68
CA VAL A 573 0.66 3.97 17.01
C VAL A 573 1.80 3.82 18.03
N LEU A 574 1.59 3.05 19.11
CA LEU A 574 2.62 2.77 20.10
C LEU A 574 3.86 2.08 19.51
N PHE A 575 3.70 1.23 18.51
CA PHE A 575 4.83 0.60 17.81
C PHE A 575 5.77 1.64 17.19
N HIS A 576 5.21 2.64 16.50
CA HIS A 576 5.99 3.73 15.90
C HIS A 576 6.56 4.70 16.95
N ILE A 577 5.79 5.04 17.96
CA ILE A 577 6.27 5.89 19.08
C ILE A 577 7.46 5.26 19.82
N LYS A 578 7.46 3.94 20.02
CA LYS A 578 8.61 3.24 20.59
C LYS A 578 9.88 3.42 19.76
N SER A 579 9.77 3.45 18.45
CA SER A 579 10.91 3.71 17.56
C SER A 579 11.46 5.12 17.76
N LEU A 580 10.60 6.11 17.99
CA LEU A 580 11.00 7.49 18.27
C LEU A 580 11.80 7.60 19.59
N PHE A 581 11.45 6.83 20.63
CA PHE A 581 12.21 6.83 21.89
C PHE A 581 13.67 6.37 21.77
N VAL A 582 14.05 5.73 20.68
CA VAL A 582 15.46 5.44 20.40
C VAL A 582 16.25 6.70 20.06
N THR A 583 15.58 7.78 19.64
CA THR A 583 16.21 8.95 19.00
C THR A 583 16.02 10.27 19.75
N ILE A 584 15.04 10.37 20.64
CA ILE A 584 14.80 11.57 21.44
C ILE A 584 15.78 11.66 22.65
N ASP A 585 15.90 12.86 23.21
CA ASP A 585 16.65 13.08 24.46
C ASP A 585 16.03 12.27 25.61
N GLY A 586 16.77 11.25 26.06
CA GLY A 586 16.30 10.32 27.09
C GLY A 586 16.05 10.99 28.46
N GLU A 587 16.84 11.99 28.88
CA GLU A 587 16.63 12.67 30.13
C GLU A 587 15.38 13.56 30.09
N LYS A 588 15.18 14.28 28.97
CA LYS A 588 13.96 15.05 28.74
C LYS A 588 12.73 14.15 28.72
N ALA A 589 12.79 13.03 28.00
CA ALA A 589 11.70 12.06 27.95
C ALA A 589 11.36 11.51 29.34
N LYS A 590 12.35 11.10 30.13
CA LYS A 590 12.11 10.62 31.49
C LYS A 590 11.52 11.70 32.43
N SER A 591 11.96 12.95 32.28
CA SER A 591 11.37 14.08 33.03
C SER A 591 9.87 14.23 32.67
N LEU A 592 9.51 14.16 31.41
CA LEU A 592 8.12 14.19 30.95
C LEU A 592 7.31 13.00 31.47
N VAL A 593 7.87 11.78 31.44
CA VAL A 593 7.22 10.58 32.00
C VAL A 593 6.90 10.76 33.49
N ARG A 594 7.83 11.29 34.26
CA ARG A 594 7.65 11.51 35.73
C ARG A 594 6.59 12.56 36.01
N SER A 595 6.50 13.62 35.22
CA SER A 595 5.53 14.71 35.38
C SER A 595 4.14 14.42 34.89
N THR A 596 3.98 13.46 33.96
CA THR A 596 2.69 13.14 33.33
C THR A 596 1.96 12.07 34.14
N PRO A 597 0.64 12.19 34.38
CA PRO A 597 -0.17 11.13 34.99
C PRO A 597 -0.07 9.85 34.15
N TYR A 598 0.02 8.70 34.83
CA TYR A 598 0.09 7.40 34.14
C TYR A 598 -0.86 6.40 34.80
N TRP A 599 -1.70 5.76 33.98
CA TRP A 599 -2.74 4.83 34.46
C TRP A 599 -2.15 3.58 35.16
N LYS A 600 -0.91 3.17 34.86
CA LYS A 600 -0.17 2.10 35.54
C LYS A 600 0.53 2.55 36.84
N GLY A 601 0.37 3.81 37.24
CA GLY A 601 0.99 4.35 38.43
C GLY A 601 2.53 4.48 38.36
N GLU A 602 3.16 4.63 39.51
CA GLU A 602 4.61 4.88 39.61
C GLU A 602 5.47 3.72 39.11
N ASP A 603 5.05 2.46 39.33
CA ASP A 603 5.77 1.27 38.82
C ASP A 603 5.80 1.24 37.30
N GLY A 604 4.71 1.68 36.66
CA GLY A 604 4.61 1.81 35.20
C GLY A 604 5.54 2.90 34.66
N LYS A 605 5.61 4.04 35.32
CA LYS A 605 6.55 5.13 34.97
C LYS A 605 8.00 4.68 35.07
N GLU A 606 8.36 4.01 36.18
CA GLU A 606 9.70 3.50 36.36
C GLU A 606 10.09 2.45 35.33
N SER A 607 9.15 1.57 34.97
CA SER A 607 9.35 0.61 33.88
C SER A 607 9.62 1.30 32.54
N LEU A 608 8.88 2.37 32.22
CA LEU A 608 9.10 3.15 31.01
C LEU A 608 10.43 3.91 31.05
N CYS A 609 10.81 4.48 32.18
CA CYS A 609 12.13 5.12 32.35
C CYS A 609 13.26 4.11 32.08
N ARG A 610 13.18 2.89 32.65
CA ARG A 610 14.15 1.82 32.35
C ARG A 610 14.21 1.43 30.88
N TYR A 611 13.06 1.39 30.21
CA TYR A 611 13.00 1.15 28.77
C TYR A 611 13.74 2.24 27.98
N ILE A 612 13.53 3.53 28.33
CA ILE A 612 14.22 4.67 27.70
C ILE A 612 15.72 4.57 27.93
N ASP A 613 16.17 4.31 29.16
CA ASP A 613 17.59 4.15 29.49
C ASP A 613 18.27 3.01 28.72
N SER A 614 17.60 1.85 28.64
CA SER A 614 18.11 0.70 27.89
C SER A 614 18.29 1.02 26.41
N ASN A 615 17.33 1.70 25.79
CA ASN A 615 17.43 2.07 24.37
C ASN A 615 18.51 3.15 24.14
N THR A 616 18.62 4.14 25.02
CA THR A 616 19.66 5.19 24.94
C THR A 616 21.06 4.59 25.07
N SER A 617 21.26 3.65 26.00
CA SER A 617 22.55 2.97 26.20
C SER A 617 22.93 2.11 24.98
N SER A 618 22.00 1.31 24.47
CA SER A 618 22.22 0.50 23.26
C SER A 618 22.59 1.37 22.06
N LYS A 619 21.87 2.46 21.88
CA LYS A 619 22.08 3.44 20.82
C LYS A 619 23.49 4.02 20.81
N LYS A 620 24.00 4.41 21.97
CA LYS A 620 25.37 4.94 22.11
C LYS A 620 26.41 3.90 21.72
N VAL A 621 26.26 2.65 22.20
CA VAL A 621 27.15 1.54 21.86
C VAL A 621 27.21 1.30 20.33
N ASP A 622 26.08 1.37 19.64
CA ASP A 622 26.04 1.17 18.20
C ASP A 622 26.83 2.25 17.43
N ILE A 623 26.74 3.51 17.86
CA ILE A 623 27.49 4.62 17.23
C ILE A 623 28.97 4.56 17.59
N ASP A 624 29.30 4.28 18.85
CA ASP A 624 30.69 4.13 19.31
C ASP A 624 31.38 2.99 18.56
N ASN A 625 30.65 1.87 18.31
CA ASN A 625 31.15 0.77 17.50
C ASN A 625 31.39 1.18 16.05
N LEU A 626 30.46 1.93 15.41
CA LEU A 626 30.66 2.41 14.04
C LEU A 626 31.88 3.34 13.95
N SER A 627 32.14 4.13 14.96
CA SER A 627 33.28 5.04 15.04
C SER A 627 34.60 4.32 15.34
N SER A 628 34.58 3.07 15.78
CA SER A 628 35.77 2.25 16.07
C SER A 628 36.51 1.89 14.79
N GLU A 629 37.87 1.91 14.88
CA GLU A 629 38.73 1.41 13.76
C GLU A 629 38.62 -0.10 13.55
N SER A 630 38.16 -0.83 14.55
CA SER A 630 38.09 -2.31 14.56
C SER A 630 36.69 -2.88 14.29
N ILE A 631 35.74 -2.07 13.83
CA ILE A 631 34.40 -2.57 13.54
C ILE A 631 34.44 -3.63 12.44
N ASP A 632 33.76 -4.78 12.68
CA ASP A 632 33.60 -5.77 11.63
C ASP A 632 32.58 -5.31 10.57
N LEU A 633 32.86 -5.68 9.30
CA LEU A 633 32.05 -5.23 8.16
C LEU A 633 30.60 -5.70 8.22
N ARG A 634 30.29 -6.83 8.88
CA ARG A 634 28.94 -7.35 9.01
C ARG A 634 28.13 -6.48 9.97
N SER A 635 28.71 -6.13 11.11
CA SER A 635 28.07 -5.24 12.10
C SER A 635 27.84 -3.86 11.52
N ALA A 636 28.81 -3.28 10.80
CA ALA A 636 28.63 -2.03 10.09
C ALA A 636 27.48 -2.10 9.05
N LYS A 637 27.44 -3.13 8.21
CA LYS A 637 26.35 -3.33 7.24
C LYS A 637 24.98 -3.44 7.90
N LEU A 638 24.86 -4.14 9.02
CA LEU A 638 23.60 -4.30 9.74
C LEU A 638 23.14 -2.96 10.33
N PHE A 639 24.03 -2.22 10.98
CA PHE A 639 23.72 -0.92 11.56
C PHE A 639 23.28 0.10 10.48
N ILE A 640 24.07 0.26 9.41
CA ILE A 640 23.76 1.19 8.32
C ILE A 640 22.43 0.82 7.66
N ARG A 641 22.20 -0.46 7.39
CA ARG A 641 20.95 -0.93 6.79
C ARG A 641 19.74 -0.64 7.68
N ALA A 642 19.88 -0.72 8.99
CA ALA A 642 18.80 -0.41 9.93
C ALA A 642 18.34 1.05 9.81
N GLN A 643 19.24 1.98 9.42
CA GLN A 643 18.90 3.39 9.29
C GLN A 643 17.91 3.69 8.15
N ARG A 644 17.76 2.80 7.18
CA ARG A 644 16.69 2.92 6.17
C ARG A 644 15.26 2.86 6.77
N ASN A 645 15.13 2.32 7.98
CA ASN A 645 13.86 2.27 8.73
C ASN A 645 13.83 3.22 9.92
N GLN A 646 14.99 3.56 10.47
CA GLN A 646 15.10 4.31 11.74
C GLN A 646 15.43 5.78 11.51
N CYS A 647 16.18 6.13 10.45
CA CYS A 647 16.64 7.48 10.11
C CYS A 647 17.17 8.25 11.31
N ARG A 648 17.92 7.57 12.21
CA ARG A 648 18.40 8.17 13.47
C ARG A 648 19.20 9.44 13.20
N ALA A 649 18.77 10.56 13.77
CA ALA A 649 19.41 11.86 13.59
C ALA A 649 20.88 11.85 14.08
N ASP A 650 21.15 11.17 15.20
CA ASP A 650 22.50 11.06 15.77
C ASP A 650 23.42 10.09 15.02
N ALA A 651 22.90 9.27 14.10
CA ALA A 651 23.69 8.36 13.28
C ALA A 651 24.12 8.98 11.94
N LEU A 652 23.57 10.13 11.56
CA LEU A 652 23.79 10.74 10.24
C LEU A 652 25.25 11.07 9.99
N ASP A 653 25.87 11.87 10.86
CA ASP A 653 27.30 12.27 10.74
C ASP A 653 28.25 11.06 10.88
N PRO A 654 28.12 10.17 11.90
CA PRO A 654 28.94 8.98 12.01
C PRO A 654 28.90 8.08 10.76
N ILE A 655 27.76 7.93 10.11
CA ILE A 655 27.64 7.16 8.87
C ILE A 655 28.37 7.84 7.71
N ALA A 656 28.22 9.16 7.56
CA ALA A 656 28.91 9.94 6.53
C ALA A 656 30.45 9.94 6.75
N GLU A 657 30.91 10.03 7.98
CA GLU A 657 32.33 9.88 8.34
C GLU A 657 32.85 8.48 8.01
N TYR A 658 32.07 7.44 8.31
CA TYR A 658 32.45 6.08 7.98
C TYR A 658 32.59 5.84 6.48
N TYR A 659 31.80 6.52 5.61
CA TYR A 659 31.97 6.50 4.17
C TYR A 659 33.38 6.91 3.76
N THR A 660 33.95 7.95 4.37
CA THR A 660 35.26 8.49 3.97
C THR A 660 36.44 7.58 4.33
N ARG A 661 36.32 6.77 5.38
CA ARG A 661 37.35 5.84 5.85
C ARG A 661 37.16 4.40 5.42
N CYS A 662 35.96 4.03 4.94
CA CYS A 662 35.66 2.68 4.49
C CYS A 662 36.25 2.42 3.10
N SER A 663 36.94 1.27 2.94
CA SER A 663 37.47 0.82 1.66
C SER A 663 36.54 -0.13 0.87
N ASP A 664 35.50 -0.69 1.53
CA ASP A 664 34.53 -1.62 0.90
C ASP A 664 33.53 -0.83 0.05
N PRO A 665 33.53 -0.98 -1.31
CA PRO A 665 32.65 -0.21 -2.17
C PRO A 665 31.17 -0.57 -2.00
N ASP A 666 30.83 -1.77 -1.54
CA ASP A 666 29.44 -2.17 -1.30
C ASP A 666 28.90 -1.55 -0.03
N ILE A 667 29.74 -1.32 0.98
CA ILE A 667 29.36 -0.56 2.17
C ILE A 667 29.18 0.92 1.81
N LYS A 668 30.11 1.49 1.04
CA LYS A 668 29.95 2.87 0.55
C LYS A 668 28.65 3.06 -0.22
N LEU A 669 28.30 2.11 -1.10
CA LEU A 669 27.03 2.14 -1.84
C LEU A 669 25.82 2.10 -0.89
N LEU A 670 25.87 1.22 0.11
CA LEU A 670 24.82 1.12 1.12
C LEU A 670 24.68 2.42 1.94
N ILE A 671 25.78 3.09 2.26
CA ILE A 671 25.77 4.39 2.94
C ILE A 671 25.16 5.46 2.03
N ALA A 672 25.61 5.54 0.77
CA ALA A 672 25.09 6.50 -0.20
C ALA A 672 23.56 6.36 -0.37
N GLU A 673 23.07 5.13 -0.48
CA GLU A 673 21.63 4.85 -0.51
C GLU A 673 20.95 5.27 0.80
N THR A 674 21.54 4.92 1.95
CA THR A 674 20.96 5.16 3.27
C THR A 674 20.80 6.64 3.58
N LEU A 675 21.74 7.49 3.19
CA LEU A 675 21.63 8.94 3.37
C LEU A 675 20.40 9.52 2.68
N GLY A 676 19.99 8.98 1.53
CA GLY A 676 18.77 9.40 0.83
C GLY A 676 17.45 9.04 1.54
N TRP A 677 17.48 8.18 2.57
CA TRP A 677 16.29 7.88 3.37
C TRP A 677 15.98 8.94 4.41
N TYR A 678 16.91 9.86 4.71
CA TYR A 678 16.70 10.98 5.63
C TYR A 678 15.82 12.10 5.08
N ARG A 679 15.16 11.89 3.95
CA ARG A 679 14.26 12.82 3.27
C ARG A 679 13.21 13.47 4.18
N TYR A 680 12.64 12.73 5.11
CA TYR A 680 11.61 13.21 6.04
C TYR A 680 12.18 13.63 7.41
N SER A 681 13.50 13.51 7.61
CA SER A 681 14.17 13.96 8.81
C SER A 681 14.21 15.48 8.91
N TYR A 682 14.11 16.03 10.12
CA TYR A 682 14.39 17.45 10.34
C TYR A 682 15.82 17.84 9.93
N LEU A 683 16.72 16.86 9.77
CA LEU A 683 18.08 17.02 9.27
C LEU A 683 18.21 16.78 7.75
N ALA A 684 17.11 16.72 6.99
CA ALA A 684 17.16 16.49 5.54
C ALA A 684 18.09 17.47 4.79
N PRO A 685 18.09 18.79 5.08
CA PRO A 685 19.05 19.72 4.44
C PRO A 685 20.51 19.38 4.76
N HIS A 686 20.81 18.94 5.98
CA HIS A 686 22.14 18.51 6.37
C HIS A 686 22.55 17.21 5.65
N ALA A 687 21.66 16.22 5.59
CA ALA A 687 21.89 14.98 4.84
C ALA A 687 22.17 15.25 3.35
N GLN A 688 21.45 16.18 2.74
CA GLN A 688 21.69 16.61 1.37
C GLN A 688 23.10 17.24 1.20
N SER A 689 23.50 18.12 2.12
CA SER A 689 24.85 18.73 2.10
C SER A 689 25.97 17.69 2.25
N LEU A 690 25.77 16.69 3.10
CA LEU A 690 26.70 15.57 3.25
C LEU A 690 26.82 14.78 1.93
N CYS A 691 25.70 14.42 1.28
CA CYS A 691 25.72 13.74 -0.01
C CYS A 691 26.45 14.56 -1.09
N GLN A 692 26.25 15.87 -1.14
CA GLN A 692 26.94 16.78 -2.08
C GLN A 692 28.46 16.78 -1.82
N SER A 693 28.87 16.92 -0.56
CA SER A 693 30.29 16.92 -0.18
C SER A 693 30.98 15.57 -0.47
N LEU A 694 30.28 14.45 -0.34
CA LEU A 694 30.78 13.14 -0.71
C LEU A 694 30.88 12.98 -2.23
N LEU A 695 29.86 13.45 -2.98
CA LEU A 695 29.82 13.39 -4.44
C LEU A 695 30.99 14.16 -5.10
N GLU A 696 31.37 15.32 -4.55
CA GLU A 696 32.48 16.11 -5.04
C GLU A 696 33.83 15.38 -4.97
N LYS A 697 34.00 14.49 -4.00
CA LYS A 697 35.25 13.77 -3.73
C LYS A 697 35.26 12.36 -4.30
N GLU A 698 34.10 11.84 -4.70
CA GLU A 698 33.98 10.45 -5.17
C GLU A 698 34.32 10.34 -6.67
N SER A 699 35.10 9.32 -7.02
CA SER A 699 35.51 9.04 -8.40
C SER A 699 34.83 7.81 -9.02
N ASP A 700 34.33 6.88 -8.17
CA ASP A 700 33.63 5.68 -8.64
C ASP A 700 32.28 6.05 -9.26
N PRO A 701 32.02 5.74 -10.55
CA PRO A 701 30.78 6.11 -11.24
C PRO A 701 29.53 5.52 -10.58
N ARG A 702 29.59 4.32 -10.01
CA ARG A 702 28.48 3.65 -9.34
C ARG A 702 28.10 4.37 -8.04
N LEU A 703 29.09 4.78 -7.26
CA LEU A 703 28.88 5.51 -6.02
C LEU A 703 28.39 6.93 -6.31
N ARG A 704 28.92 7.59 -7.34
CA ARG A 704 28.45 8.90 -7.81
C ARG A 704 26.98 8.84 -8.20
N ALA A 705 26.57 7.85 -8.98
CA ALA A 705 25.19 7.67 -9.40
C ALA A 705 24.24 7.52 -8.19
N GLU A 706 24.63 6.72 -7.17
CA GLU A 706 23.77 6.58 -5.98
C GLU A 706 23.72 7.83 -5.11
N LEU A 707 24.83 8.56 -4.95
CA LEU A 707 24.83 9.84 -4.25
C LEU A 707 23.95 10.86 -4.98
N THR A 708 23.98 10.90 -6.31
CA THR A 708 23.10 11.76 -7.12
C THR A 708 21.63 11.43 -6.90
N LYS A 709 21.26 10.13 -6.94
CA LYS A 709 19.88 9.69 -6.60
C LYS A 709 19.48 10.10 -5.19
N SER A 710 20.38 9.98 -4.21
CA SER A 710 20.10 10.34 -2.82
C SER A 710 19.88 11.83 -2.64
N ILE A 711 20.67 12.67 -3.30
CA ILE A 711 20.46 14.13 -3.33
C ILE A 711 19.07 14.47 -3.90
N ARG A 712 18.70 13.88 -5.05
CA ARG A 712 17.37 14.07 -5.66
C ARG A 712 16.25 13.58 -4.74
N ARG A 713 16.42 12.40 -4.14
CA ARG A 713 15.43 11.81 -3.21
C ARG A 713 15.13 12.72 -2.02
N ILE A 714 16.14 13.41 -1.50
CA ILE A 714 15.98 14.35 -0.39
C ILE A 714 15.33 15.66 -0.88
N SER A 715 15.64 16.14 -2.07
CA SER A 715 15.17 17.44 -2.58
C SER A 715 13.79 17.40 -3.27
N GLU A 716 13.32 16.22 -3.66
CA GLU A 716 11.98 16.00 -4.27
C GLU A 716 10.93 15.58 -3.22
#